data_5490b30d4f71c65ca47efb3600bb7c59
#
_entry.id   5490b30d4f71c65ca47efb3600bb7c59
#
_cell.length_a   1.000
_cell.length_b   1.000
_cell.length_c   1.000
_cell.angle_alpha   90.00
_cell.angle_beta   90.00
_cell.angle_gamma   90.00
#
_symmetry.space_group_name_H-M   'P 1'
#
loop_
_entity.id
_entity.type
_entity.pdbx_description
1 polymer ?
#
loop_
_entity_poly.entity_id
_entity_poly.type
_entity_poly.pdbx_seq_one_letter_code
_entity_poly.pdbx_strand_id
1 'polypeptide(L)'
;MRYPVNSPLARRLLTLASLFVLVLNACSFSLLDIPGLRTATSTPRLPPAPTATPQPSAAVTFTVSLPSPLLAGEVLSLSVLDEVTGLGLNPINYSMQGMDTLRYTVTIPFVMNSIVKYRYVRQGKLPTLENTSADKTVRYRMYQVTGPGAIEDVVSSWADSLFNSPYGEISGQLVDSISHAPIPNILISAGGQQTLSDSNGIFSLVNLPAGTHNLVAYSINGAYQIFQQAARVEAGKSTQANLSLAPATMLTVTFTVSVPPNTILNVPVRLAGNLYQLGLTFGDLQGGLSTVAARMPLLNRLADGRYTISLVLPAGADFRYKYTLGDGFWNAEHASDGTFKLRQLIVPDSPAQLEIQDAVYTWQSGPSAPILFEVDVPANTPAGDVVSIQFNPYGWTEPIPMWPRGNNQWVYQLYSPLNMLGDFEYRYCRNDQCGVADDVRTSPGAHGRPVSTSLMPEDLQDTVTGWTCYQPSAPAALVGLPVTARPAGFWAGVEFLPAYDPTWQVWMPQAIQDIKGRNANWLVLSPTWSASRTSPFVFSPIPGADALWADNLDTINHARASNMSIALFPAVNLPSNVEKWWQSAPRDPAWWEVWFNRYAAFAAYHADLAAKANAQVLILGGAWLAPALPGGQVNGSSSGVPADTESRWNTILADVRRRFGGQVLWATTYPEGLQSVPAFTNTLDGIYLLWYAPLNGSRVEDMKAAAGKILDDEIQPYQKISGKPLILAAAYPSANAAASAALPLEALFQPGGTQALVDLQAQKDIYQALLSAVNERTWLGGFVSRGYYPPAALQDASASIHGKPAEDVLWYWFGRFLGLVQ
;
A
#
# COMPACT_ATOMS: atom_id res chain seq x y z
N MET A 1 53.53 18.10 51.96
CA MET A 1 53.01 17.09 50.98
C MET A 1 52.70 17.80 49.69
N ARG A 2 53.53 17.60 48.68
CA ARG A 2 53.28 18.16 47.33
C ARG A 2 52.48 17.13 46.50
N TYR A 3 51.31 17.55 46.02
CA TYR A 3 50.60 16.76 45.06
C TYR A 3 51.01 17.22 43.65
N PRO A 4 51.19 16.33 42.67
CA PRO A 4 51.54 16.70 41.32
C PRO A 4 50.27 17.06 40.53
N VAL A 5 50.27 18.20 39.86
CA VAL A 5 49.29 18.68 38.91
C VAL A 5 49.54 17.98 37.58
N ASN A 6 48.95 16.80 37.38
CA ASN A 6 48.90 16.16 36.06
C ASN A 6 47.62 15.34 35.92
N SER A 7 46.48 16.01 35.75
CA SER A 7 45.24 15.35 35.36
C SER A 7 44.86 15.79 33.96
N PRO A 8 44.33 14.89 33.12
CA PRO A 8 43.92 15.23 31.74
C PRO A 8 42.76 16.24 31.66
N LEU A 9 42.08 16.50 32.79
CA LEU A 9 41.04 17.53 32.88
C LEU A 9 41.59 18.95 32.88
N ALA A 10 42.73 19.18 33.51
CA ALA A 10 43.36 20.52 33.57
C ALA A 10 43.91 20.95 32.18
N ARG A 11 44.39 20.01 31.36
CA ARG A 11 44.82 20.27 29.99
C ARG A 11 43.68 20.60 29.05
N ARG A 12 42.48 19.96 29.23
CA ARG A 12 41.30 20.26 28.43
C ARG A 12 40.67 21.60 28.76
N LEU A 13 40.74 22.05 29.99
CA LEU A 13 40.25 23.37 30.40
C LEU A 13 41.17 24.51 29.92
N LEU A 14 42.46 24.28 29.85
CA LEU A 14 43.42 25.30 29.33
C LEU A 14 43.31 25.42 27.79
N THR A 15 43.06 24.35 27.06
CA THR A 15 42.84 24.40 25.60
C THR A 15 41.50 25.05 25.23
N LEU A 16 40.46 24.85 26.02
CA LEU A 16 39.17 25.53 25.83
C LEU A 16 39.23 27.02 26.13
N ALA A 17 40.00 27.45 27.17
CA ALA A 17 40.22 28.84 27.49
C ALA A 17 41.06 29.57 26.40
N SER A 18 42.03 28.89 25.80
CA SER A 18 42.82 29.44 24.70
C SER A 18 42.03 29.58 23.38
N LEU A 19 41.09 28.66 23.12
CA LEU A 19 40.19 28.76 21.94
C LEU A 19 39.18 29.91 22.11
N PHE A 20 38.69 30.14 23.32
CA PHE A 20 37.73 31.23 23.60
C PHE A 20 38.34 32.63 23.46
N VAL A 21 39.63 32.78 23.79
CA VAL A 21 40.35 34.01 23.60
C VAL A 21 40.70 34.31 22.15
N LEU A 22 40.87 33.25 21.31
CA LEU A 22 41.13 33.41 19.87
C LEU A 22 39.86 33.81 19.09
N VAL A 23 38.69 33.37 19.55
CA VAL A 23 37.39 33.70 18.90
C VAL A 23 36.96 35.14 19.20
N LEU A 24 37.36 35.71 20.35
CA LEU A 24 37.05 37.10 20.74
C LEU A 24 37.88 38.17 20.05
N ASN A 25 38.99 37.79 19.37
CA ASN A 25 39.86 38.73 18.65
C ASN A 25 39.63 38.73 17.12
N ALA A 26 38.67 37.99 16.60
CA ALA A 26 38.41 37.90 15.16
C ALA A 26 37.35 38.91 14.62
N CYS A 27 36.85 39.80 15.47
CA CYS A 27 35.82 40.77 15.09
C CYS A 27 36.29 42.22 15.03
N SER A 28 37.46 42.49 14.44
CA SER A 28 37.82 43.85 14.06
C SER A 28 38.93 43.90 13.00
N PHE A 29 38.57 43.60 11.76
CA PHE A 29 39.34 44.06 10.60
C PHE A 29 38.38 44.68 9.58
N SER A 30 38.32 46.00 9.55
CA SER A 30 37.81 46.79 8.44
C SER A 30 38.83 46.73 7.31
N LEU A 31 38.49 46.12 6.20
CA LEU A 31 39.28 46.15 4.98
C LEU A 31 39.11 47.51 4.31
N LEU A 32 40.22 48.21 4.26
CA LEU A 32 40.44 49.44 3.50
C LEU A 32 40.20 49.21 2.00
N ASP A 33 39.57 50.17 1.34
CA ASP A 33 39.35 50.33 -0.07
C ASP A 33 40.55 49.97 -0.95
N ILE A 34 40.37 49.03 -1.88
CA ILE A 34 41.26 48.82 -3.03
C ILE A 34 40.51 49.31 -4.28
N PRO A 35 40.96 50.36 -4.97
CA PRO A 35 40.34 50.81 -6.19
C PRO A 35 40.72 49.89 -7.35
N GLY A 36 39.71 49.22 -7.94
CA GLY A 36 39.94 48.50 -9.20
C GLY A 36 39.15 47.21 -9.45
N LEU A 37 38.26 46.79 -8.57
CA LEU A 37 37.38 45.65 -8.86
C LEU A 37 36.05 46.13 -9.45
N ARG A 38 35.82 45.70 -10.68
CA ARG A 38 34.58 45.95 -11.46
C ARG A 38 33.36 45.43 -10.70
N THR A 39 32.34 46.27 -10.69
CA THR A 39 30.99 46.01 -10.19
C THR A 39 30.49 44.59 -10.46
N ALA A 40 30.31 43.82 -9.43
CA ALA A 40 29.51 42.61 -9.51
C ALA A 40 28.08 42.98 -9.94
N THR A 41 27.64 42.42 -11.03
CA THR A 41 26.25 42.46 -11.48
C THR A 41 25.40 42.02 -10.30
N SER A 42 24.45 42.84 -9.90
CA SER A 42 23.46 42.53 -8.88
C SER A 42 22.71 41.25 -9.29
N THR A 43 22.88 40.20 -8.52
CA THR A 43 21.97 39.04 -8.55
C THR A 43 20.56 39.59 -8.42
N PRO A 44 19.61 39.15 -9.25
CA PRO A 44 18.22 39.55 -9.13
C PRO A 44 17.75 39.17 -7.71
N ARG A 45 17.47 40.19 -6.91
CA ARG A 45 16.81 39.97 -5.61
C ARG A 45 15.44 39.41 -5.92
N LEU A 46 15.16 38.20 -5.53
CA LEU A 46 13.82 37.66 -5.52
C LEU A 46 12.90 38.67 -4.83
N PRO A 47 11.73 38.98 -5.42
CA PRO A 47 10.75 39.81 -4.76
C PRO A 47 10.49 39.23 -3.36
N PRO A 48 10.33 40.06 -2.32
CA PRO A 48 9.96 39.57 -1.02
C PRO A 48 8.67 38.74 -1.18
N ALA A 49 8.66 37.53 -0.64
CA ALA A 49 7.48 36.70 -0.60
C ALA A 49 6.32 37.56 -0.04
N PRO A 50 5.13 37.56 -0.66
CA PRO A 50 4.00 38.30 -0.15
C PRO A 50 3.80 37.90 1.31
N THR A 51 3.73 38.87 2.20
CA THR A 51 3.46 38.64 3.61
C THR A 51 2.10 37.98 3.69
N ALA A 52 2.07 36.69 4.00
CA ALA A 52 0.82 35.96 4.12
C ALA A 52 -0.02 36.64 5.19
N THR A 53 -1.24 37.06 4.83
CA THR A 53 -2.21 37.54 5.81
C THR A 53 -2.40 36.45 6.86
N PRO A 54 -2.27 36.73 8.17
CA PRO A 54 -2.47 35.70 9.19
C PRO A 54 -3.86 35.13 9.03
N GLN A 55 -3.92 33.80 8.87
CA GLN A 55 -5.22 33.13 8.77
C GLN A 55 -5.95 33.19 10.12
N PRO A 56 -7.27 33.37 10.16
CA PRO A 56 -8.01 33.40 11.40
C PRO A 56 -7.83 32.09 12.14
N SER A 57 -7.69 32.15 13.46
CA SER A 57 -7.53 31.00 14.34
C SER A 57 -8.68 30.91 15.35
N ALA A 58 -8.97 29.69 15.78
CA ALA A 58 -9.96 29.41 16.82
C ALA A 58 -9.33 28.57 17.95
N ALA A 59 -9.73 28.83 19.19
CA ALA A 59 -9.32 28.07 20.33
C ALA A 59 -10.11 26.74 20.40
N VAL A 60 -9.41 25.60 20.45
CA VAL A 60 -10.00 24.27 20.61
C VAL A 60 -9.56 23.66 21.92
N THR A 61 -10.50 23.25 22.75
CA THR A 61 -10.25 22.60 24.04
C THR A 61 -10.38 21.08 23.88
N PHE A 62 -9.31 20.37 24.17
CA PHE A 62 -9.29 18.91 24.22
C PHE A 62 -9.42 18.45 25.65
N THR A 63 -10.39 17.59 25.94
CA THR A 63 -10.55 16.91 27.21
C THR A 63 -10.47 15.41 26.97
N VAL A 64 -9.66 14.70 27.73
CA VAL A 64 -9.46 13.26 27.55
C VAL A 64 -9.62 12.54 28.87
N SER A 65 -10.27 11.36 28.81
CA SER A 65 -10.37 10.39 29.91
C SER A 65 -9.40 9.24 29.69
N LEU A 66 -8.65 8.88 30.74
CA LEU A 66 -7.66 7.81 30.71
C LEU A 66 -8.22 6.51 31.28
N PRO A 67 -7.74 5.33 30.82
CA PRO A 67 -8.13 4.04 31.38
C PRO A 67 -7.56 3.79 32.81
N SER A 68 -6.46 4.47 33.17
CA SER A 68 -5.82 4.40 34.47
C SER A 68 -5.10 5.72 34.80
N PRO A 69 -4.87 6.05 36.08
CA PRO A 69 -4.07 7.20 36.47
C PRO A 69 -2.64 7.13 35.91
N LEU A 70 -2.02 8.30 35.68
CA LEU A 70 -0.61 8.39 35.31
C LEU A 70 0.27 7.91 36.47
N LEU A 71 1.39 7.30 36.15
CA LEU A 71 2.40 6.93 37.12
C LEU A 71 3.16 8.17 37.62
N ALA A 72 3.77 8.06 38.79
CA ALA A 72 4.58 9.15 39.35
C ALA A 72 5.72 9.56 38.40
N GLY A 73 5.74 10.82 38.04
CA GLY A 73 6.73 11.39 37.10
C GLY A 73 6.32 11.33 35.64
N GLU A 74 5.15 10.79 35.30
CA GLU A 74 4.60 10.89 33.95
C GLU A 74 3.78 12.18 33.73
N VAL A 75 3.81 12.69 32.50
CA VAL A 75 3.01 13.81 32.04
C VAL A 75 2.23 13.41 30.80
N LEU A 76 0.95 13.76 30.71
CA LEU A 76 0.15 13.56 29.51
C LEU A 76 0.41 14.68 28.52
N SER A 77 0.63 14.32 27.27
CA SER A 77 0.75 15.24 26.15
C SER A 77 -0.24 14.92 25.05
N LEU A 78 -0.80 15.97 24.44
CA LEU A 78 -1.46 15.89 23.15
C LEU A 78 -0.41 16.18 22.07
N SER A 79 -0.14 15.21 21.19
CA SER A 79 0.78 15.34 20.07
C SER A 79 0.02 15.65 18.78
N VAL A 80 0.28 16.81 18.20
CA VAL A 80 -0.21 17.18 16.86
C VAL A 80 0.80 16.71 15.82
N LEU A 81 0.33 16.04 14.76
CA LEU A 81 1.14 15.28 13.84
C LEU A 81 1.25 15.95 12.47
N ASP A 82 2.39 15.72 11.80
CA ASP A 82 2.58 15.99 10.37
C ASP A 82 1.81 14.93 9.54
N GLU A 83 1.05 15.38 8.55
CA GLU A 83 0.18 14.51 7.79
C GLU A 83 0.73 14.00 6.47
N VAL A 84 1.61 14.75 5.81
CA VAL A 84 2.03 14.43 4.44
C VAL A 84 2.91 13.19 4.42
N THR A 85 3.72 13.01 5.47
CA THR A 85 4.59 11.84 5.60
C THR A 85 3.87 10.61 6.14
N GLY A 86 2.65 10.77 6.67
CA GLY A 86 1.97 9.69 7.38
C GLY A 86 2.58 9.32 8.71
N LEU A 87 3.70 9.93 9.10
CA LEU A 87 4.43 9.70 10.35
C LEU A 87 4.41 10.94 11.24
N GLY A 88 4.45 10.71 12.53
CA GLY A 88 4.69 11.77 13.51
C GLY A 88 6.16 12.13 13.59
N LEU A 89 6.79 12.51 12.47
CA LEU A 89 8.23 12.82 12.42
C LEU A 89 8.62 14.08 13.17
N ASN A 90 7.71 15.04 13.24
CA ASN A 90 7.92 16.30 13.94
C ASN A 90 6.68 16.67 14.76
N PRO A 91 6.28 15.83 15.75
CA PRO A 91 5.09 16.09 16.53
C PRO A 91 5.28 17.33 17.41
N ILE A 92 4.28 18.19 17.43
CA ILE A 92 4.22 19.29 18.39
C ILE A 92 3.50 18.78 19.63
N ASN A 93 4.20 18.70 20.75
CA ASN A 93 3.65 18.16 22.00
C ASN A 93 3.16 19.28 22.90
N TYR A 94 1.89 19.22 23.29
CA TYR A 94 1.26 20.12 24.23
C TYR A 94 0.97 19.39 25.54
N SER A 95 1.60 19.83 26.64
CA SER A 95 1.33 19.24 27.95
C SER A 95 -0.09 19.54 28.39
N MET A 96 -0.80 18.52 28.90
CA MET A 96 -2.17 18.63 29.39
C MET A 96 -2.24 18.82 30.89
N GLN A 97 -3.23 19.58 31.36
CA GLN A 97 -3.48 19.82 32.77
C GLN A 97 -4.48 18.79 33.32
N GLY A 98 -4.18 18.20 34.46
CA GLY A 98 -5.10 17.31 35.16
C GLY A 98 -6.31 18.06 35.71
N MET A 99 -7.50 17.62 35.40
CA MET A 99 -8.75 18.04 36.07
C MET A 99 -9.04 17.17 37.28
N ASP A 100 -8.72 15.90 37.20
CA ASP A 100 -8.73 14.90 38.26
C ASP A 100 -7.67 13.82 37.94
N THR A 101 -7.74 12.66 38.60
CA THR A 101 -6.77 11.58 38.43
C THR A 101 -6.82 10.87 37.06
N LEU A 102 -7.95 10.98 36.35
CA LEU A 102 -8.20 10.31 35.06
C LEU A 102 -8.49 11.27 33.90
N ARG A 103 -8.83 12.54 34.20
CA ARG A 103 -9.23 13.51 33.18
C ARG A 103 -8.23 14.63 33.06
N TYR A 104 -7.88 14.94 31.83
CA TYR A 104 -6.90 15.96 31.48
C TYR A 104 -7.44 16.89 30.38
N THR A 105 -6.98 18.15 30.37
CA THR A 105 -7.44 19.13 29.39
C THR A 105 -6.29 20.01 28.88
N VAL A 106 -6.43 20.50 27.64
CA VAL A 106 -5.57 21.54 27.06
C VAL A 106 -6.36 22.34 26.03
N THR A 107 -6.11 23.66 25.96
CA THR A 107 -6.69 24.54 24.94
C THR A 107 -5.61 25.06 24.01
N ILE A 108 -5.79 24.88 22.71
CA ILE A 108 -4.79 25.20 21.69
C ILE A 108 -5.45 26.03 20.57
N PRO A 109 -4.83 27.12 20.11
CA PRO A 109 -5.30 27.85 18.94
C PRO A 109 -4.89 27.13 17.66
N PHE A 110 -5.83 26.88 16.74
CA PHE A 110 -5.59 26.33 15.42
C PHE A 110 -6.17 27.23 14.33
N VAL A 111 -5.61 27.13 13.14
CA VAL A 111 -6.12 27.81 11.95
C VAL A 111 -7.54 27.35 11.64
N MET A 112 -8.43 28.29 11.33
CA MET A 112 -9.81 27.98 10.92
C MET A 112 -9.81 27.12 9.65
N ASN A 113 -10.76 26.19 9.58
CA ASN A 113 -10.91 25.17 8.55
C ASN A 113 -9.76 24.14 8.46
N SER A 114 -8.78 24.18 9.38
CA SER A 114 -7.75 23.16 9.42
C SER A 114 -8.27 21.81 9.94
N ILE A 115 -7.63 20.73 9.47
CA ILE A 115 -7.84 19.37 9.99
C ILE A 115 -6.67 19.02 10.88
N VAL A 116 -6.93 19.02 12.19
CA VAL A 116 -5.92 18.66 13.18
C VAL A 116 -5.87 17.13 13.30
N LYS A 117 -4.70 16.56 13.06
CA LYS A 117 -4.39 15.16 13.36
C LYS A 117 -3.56 15.09 14.62
N TYR A 118 -4.00 14.30 15.59
CA TYR A 118 -3.40 14.27 16.91
C TYR A 118 -3.52 12.90 17.56
N ARG A 119 -2.72 12.66 18.59
CA ARG A 119 -2.81 11.48 19.46
C ARG A 119 -2.34 11.83 20.87
N TYR A 120 -2.64 10.94 21.82
CA TYR A 120 -2.23 11.09 23.22
C TYR A 120 -0.96 10.29 23.50
N VAL A 121 -0.07 10.87 24.30
CA VAL A 121 1.23 10.27 24.62
C VAL A 121 1.51 10.48 26.13
N ARG A 122 1.80 9.41 26.85
CA ARG A 122 2.39 9.51 28.20
C ARG A 122 3.88 9.77 28.05
N GLN A 123 4.33 10.89 28.58
CA GLN A 123 5.73 11.27 28.62
C GLN A 123 6.32 10.84 29.96
N GLY A 124 7.20 9.86 29.95
CA GLY A 124 7.93 9.32 31.10
C GLY A 124 9.40 9.11 30.75
N LYS A 125 10.02 8.05 31.26
CA LYS A 125 11.38 7.66 30.86
C LYS A 125 11.48 7.37 29.38
N LEU A 126 10.43 6.74 28.83
CA LEU A 126 10.21 6.55 27.40
C LEU A 126 8.79 7.01 27.09
N PRO A 127 8.58 7.65 25.91
CA PRO A 127 7.23 8.01 25.49
C PRO A 127 6.40 6.76 25.20
N THR A 128 5.20 6.67 25.79
CA THR A 128 4.27 5.56 25.61
C THR A 128 3.07 6.07 24.84
N LEU A 129 2.82 5.50 23.66
CA LEU A 129 1.75 5.89 22.77
C LEU A 129 0.42 5.24 23.19
N GLU A 130 -0.68 5.91 22.85
CA GLU A 130 -2.01 5.30 23.02
C GLU A 130 -2.21 4.16 21.99
N ASN A 131 -2.91 3.11 22.41
CA ASN A 131 -3.35 2.00 21.58
C ASN A 131 -4.87 2.00 21.44
N THR A 132 -5.36 1.42 20.35
CA THR A 132 -6.76 1.05 20.18
C THR A 132 -7.12 -0.15 21.06
N SER A 133 -8.39 -0.48 21.19
CA SER A 133 -8.85 -1.71 21.85
C SER A 133 -8.36 -3.00 21.18
N ALA A 134 -7.79 -2.91 19.99
CA ALA A 134 -7.19 -4.01 19.25
C ALA A 134 -5.66 -4.11 19.47
N ASP A 135 -5.11 -3.43 20.47
CA ASP A 135 -3.69 -3.36 20.81
C ASP A 135 -2.80 -2.84 19.65
N LYS A 136 -3.39 -2.06 18.74
CA LYS A 136 -2.66 -1.35 17.68
C LYS A 136 -2.43 0.09 18.09
N THR A 137 -1.24 0.60 17.86
CA THR A 137 -0.92 2.01 18.11
C THR A 137 -1.88 2.91 17.33
N VAL A 138 -2.45 3.89 18.02
CA VAL A 138 -3.28 4.92 17.38
C VAL A 138 -2.40 5.74 16.47
N ARG A 139 -2.70 5.70 15.16
CA ARG A 139 -1.97 6.49 14.19
C ARG A 139 -2.23 7.97 14.41
N TYR A 140 -3.49 8.36 14.36
CA TYR A 140 -3.99 9.69 14.73
C TYR A 140 -5.51 9.68 14.94
N ARG A 141 -5.97 10.68 15.66
CA ARG A 141 -7.36 11.15 15.73
C ARG A 141 -7.50 12.38 14.84
N MET A 142 -8.71 12.70 14.40
CA MET A 142 -8.96 13.87 13.54
C MET A 142 -9.95 14.83 14.16
N TYR A 143 -9.74 16.13 13.92
CA TYR A 143 -10.69 17.19 14.25
C TYR A 143 -10.65 18.31 13.21
N GLN A 144 -11.80 18.71 12.68
CA GLN A 144 -11.94 19.89 11.81
C GLN A 144 -12.23 21.12 12.66
N VAL A 145 -11.44 22.16 12.50
CA VAL A 145 -11.57 23.42 13.22
C VAL A 145 -12.59 24.33 12.52
N THR A 146 -13.84 24.27 12.92
CA THR A 146 -14.92 25.11 12.35
C THR A 146 -15.20 26.38 13.15
N GLY A 147 -14.56 26.53 14.30
CA GLY A 147 -14.72 27.64 15.25
C GLY A 147 -14.12 27.27 16.61
N PRO A 148 -14.29 28.14 17.63
CA PRO A 148 -14.02 27.76 19.00
C PRO A 148 -14.83 26.52 19.36
N GLY A 149 -14.16 25.48 19.90
CA GLY A 149 -14.81 24.20 20.15
C GLY A 149 -14.21 23.42 21.31
N ALA A 150 -14.93 22.36 21.71
CA ALA A 150 -14.49 21.42 22.73
C ALA A 150 -14.63 19.99 22.21
N ILE A 151 -13.64 19.17 22.48
CA ILE A 151 -13.60 17.76 22.12
C ILE A 151 -13.50 16.95 23.40
N GLU A 152 -14.28 15.89 23.49
CA GLU A 152 -14.15 14.87 24.52
C GLU A 152 -13.60 13.60 23.86
N ASP A 153 -12.57 13.03 24.44
CA ASP A 153 -11.93 11.79 23.98
C ASP A 153 -11.77 10.79 25.12
N VAL A 154 -11.67 9.50 24.76
CA VAL A 154 -11.33 8.41 25.67
C VAL A 154 -10.15 7.65 25.09
N VAL A 155 -9.10 7.44 25.87
CA VAL A 155 -7.99 6.55 25.52
C VAL A 155 -8.40 5.10 25.84
N SER A 156 -8.26 4.21 24.85
CA SER A 156 -8.62 2.80 25.01
C SER A 156 -7.63 2.05 25.91
N SER A 157 -6.36 2.12 25.57
CA SER A 157 -5.24 1.50 26.29
C SER A 157 -3.92 2.21 25.94
N TRP A 158 -2.84 1.80 26.54
CA TRP A 158 -1.50 2.26 26.24
C TRP A 158 -0.68 1.12 25.62
N ALA A 159 0.41 1.43 24.92
CA ALA A 159 1.27 0.43 24.28
C ALA A 159 1.89 -0.58 25.26
N ASP A 160 1.90 -0.26 26.55
CA ASP A 160 2.37 -1.10 27.65
C ASP A 160 1.24 -1.73 28.50
N SER A 161 -0.03 -1.61 28.07
CA SER A 161 -1.18 -2.14 28.81
C SER A 161 -2.23 -2.73 27.88
N LEU A 162 -2.95 -3.75 28.35
CA LEU A 162 -4.05 -4.36 27.62
C LEU A 162 -5.34 -3.55 27.78
N PHE A 163 -6.18 -3.57 26.74
CA PHE A 163 -7.51 -2.99 26.80
C PHE A 163 -8.41 -3.79 27.75
N ASN A 164 -8.98 -3.13 28.75
CA ASN A 164 -9.86 -3.74 29.74
C ASN A 164 -10.98 -2.78 30.21
N SER A 165 -11.57 -2.02 29.30
CA SER A 165 -12.66 -1.09 29.61
C SER A 165 -13.98 -1.58 29.04
N PRO A 166 -15.13 -1.18 29.62
CA PRO A 166 -16.43 -1.41 29.01
C PRO A 166 -16.46 -0.80 27.59
N TYR A 167 -16.99 -1.52 26.63
CA TYR A 167 -16.97 -1.13 25.22
C TYR A 167 -18.32 -1.32 24.54
N GLY A 168 -18.51 -0.60 23.47
CA GLY A 168 -19.61 -0.70 22.52
C GLY A 168 -19.12 -0.50 21.09
N GLU A 169 -20.00 -0.11 20.20
CA GLU A 169 -19.66 0.16 18.81
C GLU A 169 -20.37 1.41 18.26
N ILE A 170 -19.84 1.95 17.18
CA ILE A 170 -20.53 2.90 16.32
C ILE A 170 -20.69 2.25 14.96
N SER A 171 -21.92 2.17 14.46
CA SER A 171 -22.22 1.67 13.13
C SER A 171 -23.21 2.58 12.42
N GLY A 172 -23.21 2.57 11.09
CA GLY A 172 -24.12 3.42 10.34
C GLY A 172 -23.91 3.32 8.85
N GLN A 173 -24.57 4.23 8.14
CA GLN A 173 -24.48 4.33 6.69
C GLN A 173 -24.16 5.77 6.27
N LEU A 174 -23.29 5.88 5.25
CA LEU A 174 -22.99 7.15 4.58
C LEU A 174 -23.72 7.25 3.26
N VAL A 175 -24.36 8.38 3.03
CA VAL A 175 -25.05 8.69 1.78
C VAL A 175 -24.67 10.08 1.27
N ASP A 176 -24.69 10.24 -0.02
CA ASP A 176 -24.57 11.54 -0.69
C ASP A 176 -25.78 12.43 -0.36
N SER A 177 -25.53 13.67 0.04
CA SER A 177 -26.58 14.56 0.50
C SER A 177 -27.56 15.00 -0.60
N ILE A 178 -27.18 14.85 -1.87
CA ILE A 178 -27.98 15.27 -3.03
C ILE A 178 -28.69 14.07 -3.66
N SER A 179 -27.93 13.03 -4.00
CA SER A 179 -28.44 11.85 -4.70
C SER A 179 -29.00 10.78 -3.77
N HIS A 180 -28.70 10.85 -2.47
CA HIS A 180 -28.97 9.82 -1.47
C HIS A 180 -28.37 8.45 -1.77
N ALA A 181 -27.44 8.40 -2.73
CA ALA A 181 -26.72 7.18 -3.03
C ALA A 181 -25.69 6.85 -1.94
N PRO A 182 -25.46 5.57 -1.60
CA PRO A 182 -24.43 5.19 -0.66
C PRO A 182 -23.04 5.59 -1.15
N ILE A 183 -22.16 5.99 -0.23
CA ILE A 183 -20.79 6.44 -0.54
C ILE A 183 -19.78 5.44 -0.02
N PRO A 184 -19.04 4.73 -0.89
CA PRO A 184 -17.94 3.85 -0.49
C PRO A 184 -16.63 4.63 -0.24
N ASN A 185 -15.69 3.98 0.45
CA ASN A 185 -14.31 4.43 0.65
C ASN A 185 -14.15 5.80 1.35
N ILE A 186 -15.08 6.15 2.21
CA ILE A 186 -14.91 7.25 3.15
C ILE A 186 -14.21 6.73 4.39
N LEU A 187 -13.14 7.41 4.80
CA LEU A 187 -12.44 7.11 6.05
C LEU A 187 -13.27 7.60 7.23
N ILE A 188 -13.69 6.69 8.09
CA ILE A 188 -14.39 6.99 9.33
C ILE A 188 -13.43 6.79 10.49
N SER A 189 -13.35 7.79 11.37
CA SER A 189 -12.47 7.77 12.54
C SER A 189 -13.23 8.13 13.79
N ALA A 190 -13.09 7.33 14.85
CA ALA A 190 -13.54 7.67 16.20
C ALA A 190 -12.71 6.89 17.23
N GLY A 191 -12.42 7.49 18.38
CA GLY A 191 -11.70 6.84 19.47
C GLY A 191 -10.31 6.28 19.11
N GLY A 192 -9.64 6.88 18.12
CA GLY A 192 -8.36 6.42 17.58
C GLY A 192 -8.46 5.22 16.63
N GLN A 193 -9.65 4.68 16.42
CA GLN A 193 -9.90 3.64 15.42
C GLN A 193 -10.31 4.24 14.07
N GLN A 194 -10.04 3.53 13.00
CA GLN A 194 -10.35 3.93 11.63
C GLN A 194 -10.93 2.74 10.85
N THR A 195 -11.89 3.02 9.97
CA THR A 195 -12.45 2.08 9.02
C THR A 195 -12.83 2.81 7.72
N LEU A 196 -13.06 2.07 6.65
CA LEU A 196 -13.60 2.60 5.41
C LEU A 196 -15.06 2.18 5.26
N SER A 197 -15.92 3.05 4.70
CA SER A 197 -17.26 2.65 4.30
C SER A 197 -17.20 1.63 3.16
N ASP A 198 -18.11 0.66 3.20
CA ASP A 198 -18.25 -0.34 2.15
C ASP A 198 -19.04 0.21 0.94
N SER A 199 -19.32 -0.64 -0.05
CA SER A 199 -20.07 -0.29 -1.25
C SER A 199 -21.49 0.21 -1.01
N ASN A 200 -22.08 -0.17 0.12
CA ASN A 200 -23.39 0.30 0.57
C ASN A 200 -23.30 1.53 1.48
N GLY A 201 -22.11 2.12 1.59
CA GLY A 201 -21.84 3.20 2.54
C GLY A 201 -21.83 2.74 3.99
N ILE A 202 -21.91 1.44 4.29
CA ILE A 202 -21.98 0.93 5.66
C ILE A 202 -20.60 0.94 6.29
N PHE A 203 -20.54 1.31 7.56
CA PHE A 203 -19.32 1.25 8.37
C PHE A 203 -19.61 0.75 9.78
N SER A 204 -18.58 0.23 10.44
CA SER A 204 -18.63 -0.16 11.84
C SER A 204 -17.25 0.04 12.48
N LEU A 205 -17.27 0.68 13.66
CA LEU A 205 -16.13 0.82 14.57
C LEU A 205 -16.46 0.05 15.83
N VAL A 206 -15.87 -1.12 15.98
CA VAL A 206 -16.19 -2.06 17.06
C VAL A 206 -15.23 -1.90 18.25
N ASN A 207 -15.69 -2.31 19.44
CA ASN A 207 -14.90 -2.30 20.68
C ASN A 207 -14.36 -0.90 21.06
N LEU A 208 -15.12 0.14 20.79
CA LEU A 208 -14.80 1.47 21.28
C LEU A 208 -15.05 1.54 22.80
N PRO A 209 -14.16 2.16 23.61
CA PRO A 209 -14.44 2.36 25.02
C PRO A 209 -15.71 3.18 25.20
N ALA A 210 -16.49 2.87 26.25
CA ALA A 210 -17.68 3.64 26.56
C ALA A 210 -17.32 5.09 26.89
N GLY A 211 -18.05 6.04 26.30
CA GLY A 211 -17.80 7.48 26.44
C GLY A 211 -18.21 8.27 25.19
N THR A 212 -17.88 9.55 25.18
CA THR A 212 -18.09 10.39 24.01
C THR A 212 -16.84 10.35 23.13
N HIS A 213 -17.04 10.21 21.82
CA HIS A 213 -15.98 10.23 20.80
C HIS A 213 -16.29 11.23 19.71
N ASN A 214 -15.28 11.89 19.17
CA ASN A 214 -15.42 12.67 17.97
C ASN A 214 -15.45 11.73 16.75
N LEU A 215 -16.60 11.60 16.10
CA LEU A 215 -16.79 10.82 14.89
C LEU A 215 -16.55 11.73 13.69
N VAL A 216 -15.59 11.36 12.85
CA VAL A 216 -15.22 12.09 11.64
C VAL A 216 -15.37 11.18 10.44
N ALA A 217 -16.01 11.70 9.37
CA ALA A 217 -16.02 11.08 8.05
C ALA A 217 -15.20 11.96 7.09
N TYR A 218 -14.12 11.38 6.52
CA TYR A 218 -13.14 12.07 5.71
C TYR A 218 -12.98 11.40 4.34
N SER A 219 -13.21 12.19 3.28
CA SER A 219 -13.01 11.73 1.90
C SER A 219 -11.51 11.77 1.56
N ILE A 220 -10.88 10.60 1.46
CA ILE A 220 -9.43 10.48 1.23
C ILE A 220 -8.97 11.05 -0.13
N ASN A 221 -9.87 11.11 -1.10
CA ASN A 221 -9.63 11.71 -2.42
C ASN A 221 -10.19 13.13 -2.57
N GLY A 222 -10.81 13.67 -1.52
CA GLY A 222 -11.39 15.01 -1.50
C GLY A 222 -12.73 15.14 -2.23
N ALA A 223 -13.40 14.05 -2.64
CA ALA A 223 -14.66 14.13 -3.40
C ALA A 223 -15.85 14.65 -2.57
N TYR A 224 -15.78 14.57 -1.26
CA TYR A 224 -16.81 15.02 -0.32
C TYR A 224 -16.24 15.94 0.75
N GLN A 225 -17.06 16.84 1.23
CA GLN A 225 -16.73 17.67 2.38
C GLN A 225 -16.60 16.81 3.64
N ILE A 226 -15.71 17.20 4.54
CA ILE A 226 -15.55 16.54 5.82
C ILE A 226 -16.80 16.69 6.67
N PHE A 227 -17.17 15.64 7.38
CA PHE A 227 -18.26 15.64 8.34
C PHE A 227 -17.72 15.26 9.71
N GLN A 228 -18.16 15.93 10.76
CA GLN A 228 -17.86 15.56 12.14
C GLN A 228 -19.03 15.79 13.08
N GLN A 229 -19.14 14.91 14.07
CA GLN A 229 -20.09 15.03 15.17
C GLN A 229 -19.61 14.27 16.41
N ALA A 230 -20.11 14.63 17.58
CA ALA A 230 -19.92 13.81 18.78
C ALA A 230 -20.81 12.55 18.70
N ALA A 231 -20.25 11.41 19.06
CA ALA A 231 -20.97 10.13 19.16
C ALA A 231 -20.75 9.52 20.55
N ARG A 232 -21.86 9.20 21.25
CA ARG A 232 -21.79 8.57 22.56
C ARG A 232 -21.85 7.06 22.44
N VAL A 233 -20.84 6.39 22.94
CA VAL A 233 -20.76 4.93 23.01
C VAL A 233 -21.17 4.45 24.40
N GLU A 234 -22.16 3.54 24.46
CA GLU A 234 -22.60 2.88 25.67
C GLU A 234 -22.11 1.43 25.67
N ALA A 235 -21.73 0.93 26.83
CA ALA A 235 -21.25 -0.44 26.98
C ALA A 235 -22.26 -1.48 26.50
N GLY A 236 -21.81 -2.41 25.66
CA GLY A 236 -22.61 -3.51 25.09
C GLY A 236 -23.69 -3.07 24.08
N LYS A 237 -23.65 -1.81 23.62
CA LYS A 237 -24.62 -1.31 22.64
C LYS A 237 -23.96 -0.86 21.36
N SER A 238 -24.74 -0.82 20.26
CA SER A 238 -24.42 -0.19 19.02
C SER A 238 -25.04 1.20 18.93
N THR A 239 -24.20 2.22 18.72
CA THR A 239 -24.63 3.59 18.47
C THR A 239 -24.82 3.77 16.97
N GLN A 240 -26.05 4.08 16.54
CA GLN A 240 -26.35 4.31 15.13
C GLN A 240 -25.95 5.73 14.71
N ALA A 241 -25.13 5.84 13.63
CA ALA A 241 -24.64 7.08 13.08
C ALA A 241 -24.82 7.09 11.54
N ASN A 242 -26.01 7.46 11.09
CA ASN A 242 -26.25 7.62 9.66
C ASN A 242 -25.82 9.03 9.24
N LEU A 243 -24.90 9.11 8.28
CA LEU A 243 -24.23 10.34 7.88
C LEU A 243 -24.62 10.71 6.45
N SER A 244 -24.83 12.00 6.21
CA SER A 244 -25.08 12.55 4.88
C SER A 244 -23.95 13.53 4.54
N LEU A 245 -23.16 13.24 3.50
CA LEU A 245 -22.01 14.04 3.09
C LEU A 245 -22.34 14.87 1.85
N ALA A 246 -21.96 16.15 1.90
CA ALA A 246 -22.07 17.02 0.74
C ALA A 246 -20.89 16.78 -0.23
N PRO A 247 -21.14 16.64 -1.54
CA PRO A 247 -20.09 16.66 -2.54
C PRO A 247 -19.24 17.94 -2.42
N ALA A 248 -17.92 17.82 -2.60
CA ALA A 248 -17.04 18.97 -2.58
C ALA A 248 -17.09 19.70 -3.92
N THR A 249 -17.11 21.02 -3.88
CA THR A 249 -16.87 21.85 -5.07
C THR A 249 -15.37 21.76 -5.39
N MET A 250 -15.04 21.48 -6.65
CA MET A 250 -13.66 21.34 -7.09
C MET A 250 -13.16 22.61 -7.76
N LEU A 251 -11.90 22.96 -7.50
CA LEU A 251 -11.28 24.20 -7.95
C LEU A 251 -9.87 23.89 -8.49
N THR A 252 -9.49 24.53 -9.58
CA THR A 252 -8.15 24.38 -10.16
C THR A 252 -7.17 25.29 -9.44
N VAL A 253 -6.12 24.72 -8.88
CA VAL A 253 -5.02 25.45 -8.22
C VAL A 253 -3.74 25.18 -9.00
N THR A 254 -3.09 26.26 -9.47
CA THR A 254 -1.81 26.17 -10.15
C THR A 254 -0.69 26.55 -9.19
N PHE A 255 0.20 25.63 -8.96
CA PHE A 255 1.40 25.81 -8.15
C PHE A 255 2.57 26.12 -9.07
N THR A 256 3.34 27.15 -8.76
CA THR A 256 4.61 27.49 -9.41
C THR A 256 5.67 27.63 -8.33
N VAL A 257 6.77 26.92 -8.48
CA VAL A 257 7.82 26.87 -7.45
C VAL A 257 9.20 27.11 -8.04
N SER A 258 10.01 27.88 -7.32
CA SER A 258 11.46 28.01 -7.56
C SER A 258 12.19 27.06 -6.62
N VAL A 259 13.25 26.44 -7.12
CA VAL A 259 14.09 25.48 -6.38
C VAL A 259 15.46 26.08 -6.08
N PRO A 260 16.20 25.58 -5.06
CA PRO A 260 17.55 26.04 -4.72
C PRO A 260 18.51 25.89 -5.92
N PRO A 261 19.49 26.82 -6.08
CA PRO A 261 20.45 26.76 -7.20
C PRO A 261 21.35 25.52 -7.21
N ASN A 262 21.50 24.85 -6.08
CA ASN A 262 22.27 23.61 -5.94
C ASN A 262 21.45 22.35 -6.25
N THR A 263 20.23 22.50 -6.74
CA THR A 263 19.42 21.37 -7.21
C THR A 263 20.03 20.80 -8.49
N ILE A 264 20.27 19.50 -8.55
CA ILE A 264 20.77 18.84 -9.75
C ILE A 264 19.81 19.13 -10.93
N LEU A 265 20.39 19.38 -12.10
CA LEU A 265 19.60 19.64 -13.30
C LEU A 265 18.84 18.38 -13.74
N ASN A 266 17.63 18.59 -14.24
CA ASN A 266 16.73 17.55 -14.77
C ASN A 266 16.26 16.51 -13.77
N VAL A 267 16.32 16.79 -12.48
CA VAL A 267 15.70 15.94 -11.47
C VAL A 267 14.18 16.09 -11.45
N PRO A 268 13.46 15.04 -11.13
CA PRO A 268 12.01 15.10 -10.99
C PRO A 268 11.63 15.86 -9.72
N VAL A 269 11.13 17.08 -9.85
CA VAL A 269 10.49 17.81 -8.75
C VAL A 269 9.06 17.34 -8.64
N ARG A 270 8.64 16.91 -7.46
CA ARG A 270 7.32 16.35 -7.17
C ARG A 270 6.62 17.18 -6.10
N LEU A 271 5.30 17.08 -6.06
CA LEU A 271 4.46 17.62 -4.99
C LEU A 271 3.84 16.47 -4.21
N ALA A 272 4.23 16.35 -2.94
CA ALA A 272 3.59 15.43 -1.98
C ALA A 272 2.44 16.15 -1.29
N GLY A 273 1.27 15.53 -1.19
CA GLY A 273 0.10 16.14 -0.58
C GLY A 273 -0.72 15.16 0.27
N ASN A 274 -1.64 15.72 1.07
CA ASN A 274 -2.49 14.97 1.99
C ASN A 274 -3.76 14.39 1.34
N LEU A 275 -3.78 14.26 0.00
CA LEU A 275 -4.81 13.55 -0.74
C LEU A 275 -4.22 12.24 -1.32
N TYR A 276 -5.07 11.23 -1.43
CA TYR A 276 -4.67 9.91 -1.91
C TYR A 276 -3.96 9.94 -3.28
N GLN A 277 -4.48 10.70 -4.22
CA GLN A 277 -3.90 10.89 -5.56
C GLN A 277 -2.59 11.70 -5.57
N LEU A 278 -2.17 12.24 -4.43
CA LEU A 278 -0.93 13.00 -4.26
C LEU A 278 0.10 12.26 -3.41
N GLY A 279 0.00 10.96 -3.35
CA GLY A 279 0.96 10.07 -2.70
C GLY A 279 0.66 9.76 -1.24
N LEU A 280 -0.36 10.38 -0.63
CA LEU A 280 -0.75 10.00 0.73
C LEU A 280 -1.31 8.58 0.74
N THR A 281 -0.78 7.73 1.59
CA THR A 281 -1.33 6.43 1.94
C THR A 281 -1.84 6.47 3.37
N PHE A 282 -2.98 5.82 3.64
CA PHE A 282 -3.54 5.73 4.98
C PHE A 282 -3.12 4.44 5.71
N GLY A 283 -2.44 3.53 5.01
CA GLY A 283 -1.91 2.30 5.57
C GLY A 283 -0.54 2.48 6.22
N ASP A 284 -0.10 1.45 6.92
CA ASP A 284 1.27 1.32 7.35
C ASP A 284 2.09 0.87 6.14
N LEU A 285 2.87 1.77 5.59
CA LEU A 285 3.89 1.38 4.61
C LEU A 285 4.92 0.49 5.31
N GLN A 286 5.37 -0.53 4.62
CA GLN A 286 6.46 -1.35 5.11
C GLN A 286 7.71 -0.49 5.21
N GLY A 287 8.24 -0.32 6.43
CA GLY A 287 9.24 0.70 6.71
C GLY A 287 8.66 2.03 7.18
N GLY A 288 7.40 2.32 6.92
CA GLY A 288 6.56 3.32 7.61
C GLY A 288 6.97 4.78 7.44
N LEU A 289 7.90 5.10 6.55
CA LEU A 289 8.58 6.39 6.61
C LEU A 289 8.02 7.45 5.65
N SER A 290 7.13 7.10 4.69
CA SER A 290 6.72 8.12 3.73
C SER A 290 5.51 7.77 2.89
N THR A 291 5.08 8.76 2.13
CA THR A 291 4.17 8.62 1.00
C THR A 291 4.89 8.00 -0.19
N VAL A 292 4.18 7.26 -1.02
CA VAL A 292 4.76 6.60 -2.19
C VAL A 292 5.21 7.63 -3.23
N ALA A 293 6.51 7.73 -3.48
CA ALA A 293 7.11 8.68 -4.42
C ALA A 293 6.48 8.59 -5.82
N ALA A 294 6.20 7.38 -6.29
CA ALA A 294 5.66 7.15 -7.63
C ALA A 294 4.26 7.73 -7.86
N ARG A 295 3.44 7.90 -6.80
CA ARG A 295 2.10 8.51 -6.88
C ARG A 295 2.14 10.04 -6.87
N MET A 296 3.23 10.64 -6.38
CA MET A 296 3.35 12.09 -6.33
C MET A 296 3.48 12.66 -7.72
N PRO A 297 2.63 13.59 -8.14
CA PRO A 297 2.69 14.16 -9.47
C PRO A 297 4.00 14.92 -9.69
N LEU A 298 4.52 14.79 -10.91
CA LEU A 298 5.69 15.53 -11.37
C LEU A 298 5.30 16.94 -11.79
N LEU A 299 6.13 17.92 -11.43
CA LEU A 299 6.00 19.27 -11.91
C LEU A 299 6.70 19.43 -13.26
N ASN A 300 6.11 20.22 -14.14
CA ASN A 300 6.68 20.60 -15.43
C ASN A 300 7.67 21.74 -15.26
N ARG A 301 8.87 21.59 -15.81
CA ARG A 301 9.88 22.65 -15.78
C ARG A 301 9.55 23.73 -16.80
N LEU A 302 9.55 24.99 -16.35
CA LEU A 302 9.35 26.17 -17.20
C LEU A 302 10.69 26.64 -17.82
N ALA A 303 10.60 27.46 -18.87
CA ALA A 303 11.78 27.99 -19.56
C ALA A 303 12.67 28.88 -18.64
N ASP A 304 12.08 29.51 -17.63
CA ASP A 304 12.79 30.33 -16.64
C ASP A 304 13.43 29.53 -15.48
N GLY A 305 13.32 28.19 -15.54
CA GLY A 305 13.88 27.28 -14.54
C GLY A 305 12.99 27.00 -13.35
N ARG A 306 11.84 27.65 -13.23
CA ARG A 306 10.80 27.27 -12.24
C ARG A 306 10.08 25.99 -12.66
N TYR A 307 9.29 25.44 -11.73
CA TYR A 307 8.47 24.26 -11.97
C TYR A 307 7.00 24.57 -11.69
N THR A 308 6.08 23.96 -12.46
CA THR A 308 4.65 24.22 -12.31
C THR A 308 3.81 22.96 -12.44
N ILE A 309 2.66 22.97 -11.74
CA ILE A 309 1.62 21.95 -11.85
C ILE A 309 0.26 22.56 -11.55
N SER A 310 -0.79 22.13 -12.27
CA SER A 310 -2.18 22.45 -11.95
C SER A 310 -2.87 21.24 -11.36
N LEU A 311 -3.45 21.39 -10.18
CA LEU A 311 -4.18 20.35 -9.45
C LEU A 311 -5.64 20.76 -9.30
N VAL A 312 -6.54 19.78 -9.31
CA VAL A 312 -7.94 19.95 -8.97
C VAL A 312 -8.13 19.60 -7.51
N LEU A 313 -8.41 20.60 -6.66
CA LEU A 313 -8.51 20.47 -5.21
C LEU A 313 -9.93 20.80 -4.72
N PRO A 314 -10.39 20.16 -3.63
CA PRO A 314 -11.70 20.47 -3.04
C PRO A 314 -11.69 21.84 -2.35
N ALA A 315 -12.69 22.65 -2.63
CA ALA A 315 -12.91 23.93 -1.96
C ALA A 315 -13.14 23.72 -0.45
N GLY A 316 -12.64 24.63 0.37
CA GLY A 316 -12.72 24.56 1.82
C GLY A 316 -11.75 23.55 2.47
N ALA A 317 -11.00 22.77 1.69
CA ALA A 317 -10.11 21.76 2.23
C ALA A 317 -8.84 22.35 2.85
N ASP A 318 -8.37 21.72 3.92
CA ASP A 318 -7.03 21.94 4.48
C ASP A 318 -6.04 21.12 3.66
N PHE A 319 -5.45 21.74 2.65
CA PHE A 319 -4.46 21.11 1.79
C PHE A 319 -3.07 21.28 2.38
N ARG A 320 -2.47 20.16 2.80
CA ARG A 320 -1.10 20.09 3.30
C ARG A 320 -0.20 19.52 2.23
N TYR A 321 0.94 20.15 1.97
CA TYR A 321 1.83 19.71 0.90
C TYR A 321 3.29 20.10 1.15
N LYS A 322 4.18 19.41 0.44
CA LYS A 322 5.63 19.67 0.36
C LYS A 322 6.10 19.50 -1.07
N TYR A 323 7.20 20.16 -1.39
CA TYR A 323 7.97 19.80 -2.58
C TYR A 323 9.07 18.81 -2.22
N THR A 324 9.40 17.92 -3.14
CA THR A 324 10.37 16.86 -2.91
C THR A 324 11.09 16.44 -4.20
N LEU A 325 12.29 15.90 -4.07
CA LEU A 325 13.04 15.21 -5.12
C LEU A 325 13.00 13.67 -4.95
N GLY A 326 12.29 13.19 -3.95
CA GLY A 326 12.08 11.81 -3.60
C GLY A 326 10.64 11.57 -3.23
N ASP A 327 10.40 11.26 -1.97
CA ASP A 327 9.08 11.12 -1.40
C ASP A 327 8.79 12.22 -0.34
N GLY A 328 7.78 12.05 0.48
CA GLY A 328 7.43 13.02 1.53
C GLY A 328 8.43 13.11 2.69
N PHE A 329 9.39 12.19 2.76
CA PHE A 329 10.44 12.14 3.78
C PHE A 329 11.83 12.33 3.18
N TRP A 330 12.21 11.50 2.19
CA TRP A 330 13.49 11.57 1.51
C TRP A 330 13.51 12.73 0.51
N ASN A 331 14.50 13.61 0.65
CA ASN A 331 14.65 14.81 -0.17
C ASN A 331 13.45 15.76 -0.16
N ALA A 332 12.69 15.78 0.93
CA ALA A 332 11.64 16.77 1.13
C ALA A 332 12.25 18.17 1.37
N GLU A 333 11.48 19.20 1.05
CA GLU A 333 11.89 20.58 1.32
C GLU A 333 12.04 20.85 2.81
N HIS A 334 12.97 21.75 3.15
CA HIS A 334 13.20 22.24 4.50
C HIS A 334 13.12 23.77 4.54
N ALA A 335 12.90 24.32 5.74
CA ALA A 335 13.05 25.73 6.00
C ALA A 335 14.54 26.16 5.90
N SER A 336 14.81 27.45 5.86
CA SER A 336 16.18 27.96 5.71
C SER A 336 17.14 27.56 6.83
N ASP A 337 16.61 27.19 7.98
CA ASP A 337 17.37 26.66 9.12
C ASP A 337 17.54 25.13 9.12
N GLY A 338 17.05 24.45 8.07
CA GLY A 338 17.11 23.00 7.93
C GLY A 338 16.05 22.22 8.70
N THR A 339 15.09 22.89 9.32
CA THR A 339 13.95 22.23 9.97
C THR A 339 12.90 21.74 8.96
N PHE A 340 12.10 20.74 9.32
CA PHE A 340 11.03 20.24 8.48
C PHE A 340 10.05 21.35 8.12
N LYS A 341 9.67 21.41 6.86
CA LYS A 341 8.67 22.34 6.34
C LYS A 341 7.43 21.60 5.84
N LEU A 342 6.29 22.01 6.34
CA LEU A 342 4.98 21.61 5.85
C LEU A 342 4.23 22.88 5.43
N ARG A 343 3.76 22.91 4.19
CA ARG A 343 2.94 24.00 3.67
C ARG A 343 1.47 23.71 3.94
N GLN A 344 0.72 24.75 4.16
CA GLN A 344 -0.71 24.69 4.37
C GLN A 344 -1.41 25.68 3.44
N LEU A 345 -2.41 25.20 2.73
CA LEU A 345 -3.34 25.99 1.95
C LEU A 345 -4.76 25.61 2.38
N ILE A 346 -5.46 26.52 3.02
CA ILE A 346 -6.92 26.39 3.11
C ILE A 346 -7.48 26.81 1.75
N VAL A 347 -7.96 25.84 1.00
CA VAL A 347 -8.49 26.07 -0.36
C VAL A 347 -9.74 26.96 -0.25
N PRO A 348 -9.80 28.12 -0.92
CA PRO A 348 -10.96 29.01 -0.79
C PRO A 348 -12.23 28.39 -1.38
N ASP A 349 -13.37 28.82 -0.90
CA ASP A 349 -14.70 28.39 -1.41
C ASP A 349 -15.09 29.03 -2.75
N SER A 350 -14.29 29.97 -3.23
CA SER A 350 -14.56 30.68 -4.49
C SER A 350 -14.14 29.85 -5.71
N PRO A 351 -14.94 29.81 -6.78
CA PRO A 351 -14.63 29.09 -8.01
C PRO A 351 -13.55 29.74 -8.88
N ALA A 352 -12.88 30.81 -8.43
CA ALA A 352 -11.78 31.42 -9.15
C ALA A 352 -10.57 30.47 -9.21
N GLN A 353 -9.85 30.49 -10.34
CA GLN A 353 -8.54 29.88 -10.43
C GLN A 353 -7.61 30.48 -9.37
N LEU A 354 -6.91 29.64 -8.64
CA LEU A 354 -5.94 30.05 -7.65
C LEU A 354 -4.53 29.79 -8.15
N GLU A 355 -3.67 30.80 -8.09
CA GLU A 355 -2.24 30.66 -8.38
C GLU A 355 -1.44 30.80 -7.09
N ILE A 356 -0.58 29.81 -6.84
CA ILE A 356 0.35 29.77 -5.71
C ILE A 356 1.76 29.92 -6.24
N GLN A 357 2.49 30.90 -5.71
CA GLN A 357 3.91 31.13 -6.01
C GLN A 357 4.74 30.74 -4.79
N ASP A 358 5.55 29.71 -4.93
CA ASP A 358 6.33 29.13 -3.86
C ASP A 358 7.85 29.21 -4.14
N ALA A 359 8.62 29.08 -3.07
CA ALA A 359 10.06 28.90 -3.14
C ALA A 359 10.51 27.82 -2.14
N VAL A 360 11.26 26.85 -2.62
CA VAL A 360 11.99 25.91 -1.78
C VAL A 360 13.29 26.59 -1.36
N TYR A 361 13.55 26.68 -0.06
CA TYR A 361 14.77 27.32 0.45
C TYR A 361 15.95 26.38 0.40
N THR A 362 15.75 25.15 0.82
CA THR A 362 16.79 24.11 0.81
C THR A 362 16.16 22.71 0.78
N TRP A 363 16.91 21.76 0.23
CA TRP A 363 16.63 20.33 0.35
C TRP A 363 17.35 19.70 1.54
N GLN A 364 18.30 20.42 2.16
CA GLN A 364 19.16 19.93 3.23
C GLN A 364 18.51 20.09 4.60
N SER A 365 18.68 19.08 5.42
CA SER A 365 18.28 19.04 6.82
C SER A 365 19.50 19.19 7.73
N GLY A 366 19.93 20.40 7.99
CA GLY A 366 21.09 20.65 8.85
C GLY A 366 22.44 20.71 8.11
N PRO A 367 23.57 20.56 8.80
CA PRO A 367 24.90 20.86 8.26
C PRO A 367 25.53 19.71 7.45
N SER A 368 24.94 18.51 7.45
CA SER A 368 25.50 17.37 6.71
C SER A 368 25.51 17.63 5.21
N ALA A 369 26.60 17.27 4.55
CA ALA A 369 26.75 17.45 3.11
C ALA A 369 25.98 16.37 2.34
N PRO A 370 25.47 16.66 1.12
CA PRO A 370 24.77 15.68 0.29
C PRO A 370 25.65 14.49 -0.09
N ILE A 371 25.00 13.33 -0.26
CA ILE A 371 25.62 12.09 -0.74
C ILE A 371 25.08 11.82 -2.13
N LEU A 372 25.97 11.68 -3.12
CA LEU A 372 25.63 11.31 -4.50
C LEU A 372 25.82 9.81 -4.68
N PHE A 373 24.78 9.11 -5.07
CA PHE A 373 24.80 7.70 -5.46
C PHE A 373 24.72 7.61 -6.97
N GLU A 374 25.73 7.05 -7.59
CA GLU A 374 25.78 6.73 -9.01
C GLU A 374 25.91 5.23 -9.18
N VAL A 375 25.12 4.65 -10.07
CA VAL A 375 25.17 3.21 -10.32
C VAL A 375 25.12 2.89 -11.79
N ASP A 376 26.03 2.02 -12.22
CA ASP A 376 25.98 1.34 -13.50
C ASP A 376 25.28 0.00 -13.33
N VAL A 377 24.24 -0.25 -14.15
CA VAL A 377 23.48 -1.50 -14.10
C VAL A 377 23.72 -2.34 -15.37
N PRO A 378 23.45 -3.65 -15.34
CA PRO A 378 23.67 -4.54 -16.48
C PRO A 378 22.99 -4.02 -17.77
N ALA A 379 23.69 -4.15 -18.88
CA ALA A 379 23.20 -3.71 -20.20
C ALA A 379 21.93 -4.45 -20.66
N ASN A 380 21.63 -5.59 -20.05
CA ASN A 380 20.44 -6.39 -20.30
C ASN A 380 19.26 -6.02 -19.39
N THR A 381 19.40 -5.00 -18.54
CA THR A 381 18.27 -4.49 -17.78
C THR A 381 17.18 -3.99 -18.73
N PRO A 382 15.92 -4.46 -18.60
CA PRO A 382 14.85 -4.04 -19.51
C PRO A 382 14.69 -2.52 -19.55
N ALA A 383 14.50 -1.96 -20.73
CA ALA A 383 14.42 -0.51 -20.93
C ALA A 383 13.22 0.15 -20.21
N GLY A 384 12.18 -0.63 -19.91
CA GLY A 384 11.00 -0.17 -19.14
C GLY A 384 11.16 -0.28 -17.62
N ASP A 385 12.24 -0.93 -17.15
CA ASP A 385 12.46 -1.08 -15.72
C ASP A 385 13.04 0.19 -15.11
N VAL A 386 12.71 0.45 -13.87
CA VAL A 386 13.21 1.56 -13.06
C VAL A 386 14.19 1.01 -12.04
N VAL A 387 15.37 1.59 -11.99
CA VAL A 387 16.31 1.32 -10.89
C VAL A 387 15.94 2.23 -9.73
N SER A 388 15.81 1.63 -8.55
CA SER A 388 15.52 2.35 -7.31
C SER A 388 16.64 2.13 -6.29
N ILE A 389 16.78 3.06 -5.36
CA ILE A 389 17.64 2.93 -4.19
C ILE A 389 16.77 2.73 -2.96
N GLN A 390 17.19 1.86 -2.07
CA GLN A 390 16.51 1.58 -0.81
C GLN A 390 17.48 1.79 0.34
N PHE A 391 17.04 2.51 1.37
CA PHE A 391 17.85 2.84 2.54
C PHE A 391 17.43 2.02 3.76
N ASN A 392 18.37 1.77 4.67
CA ASN A 392 18.17 1.02 5.91
C ASN A 392 18.71 1.79 7.12
N PRO A 393 18.08 2.87 7.55
CA PRO A 393 18.46 3.57 8.76
C PRO A 393 18.06 2.84 10.06
N TYR A 394 16.89 2.19 10.08
CA TYR A 394 16.30 1.45 11.22
C TYR A 394 15.61 0.16 10.77
N GLY A 395 15.64 -0.12 9.52
CA GLY A 395 14.98 -1.17 8.76
C GLY A 395 14.91 -0.72 7.30
N TRP A 396 14.74 -1.67 6.37
CA TRP A 396 14.60 -1.33 4.95
C TRP A 396 13.34 -0.50 4.72
N THR A 397 13.52 0.72 4.17
CA THR A 397 12.43 1.63 3.81
C THR A 397 11.87 1.31 2.42
N GLU A 398 10.84 2.05 1.99
CA GLU A 398 10.35 1.92 0.61
C GLU A 398 11.43 2.30 -0.41
N PRO A 399 11.51 1.59 -1.56
CA PRO A 399 12.46 1.93 -2.60
C PRO A 399 12.10 3.26 -3.29
N ILE A 400 13.11 4.07 -3.54
CA ILE A 400 12.96 5.38 -4.18
C ILE A 400 13.50 5.32 -5.59
N PRO A 401 12.72 5.66 -6.65
CA PRO A 401 13.19 5.67 -8.01
C PRO A 401 14.39 6.60 -8.19
N MET A 402 15.48 6.07 -8.74
CA MET A 402 16.63 6.86 -9.14
C MET A 402 16.38 7.58 -10.48
N TRP A 403 17.23 8.51 -10.82
CA TRP A 403 17.11 9.32 -12.03
C TRP A 403 18.01 8.77 -13.13
N PRO A 404 17.47 8.43 -14.32
CA PRO A 404 18.27 7.86 -15.39
C PRO A 404 19.16 8.94 -16.04
N ARG A 405 20.44 8.61 -16.26
CA ARG A 405 21.39 9.42 -17.07
C ARG A 405 21.56 8.92 -18.51
N GLY A 406 20.97 7.77 -18.82
CA GLY A 406 21.21 7.05 -20.08
C GLY A 406 22.37 6.06 -19.96
N ASN A 407 22.57 5.22 -20.97
CA ASN A 407 23.66 4.23 -21.02
C ASN A 407 23.71 3.28 -19.78
N ASN A 408 22.54 2.91 -19.23
CA ASN A 408 22.41 2.09 -18.02
C ASN A 408 22.98 2.73 -16.74
N GLN A 409 23.16 4.03 -16.75
CA GLN A 409 23.56 4.80 -15.56
C GLN A 409 22.35 5.43 -14.91
N TRP A 410 22.33 5.36 -13.57
CA TRP A 410 21.30 5.94 -12.71
C TRP A 410 21.97 6.72 -11.59
N VAL A 411 21.30 7.77 -11.14
CA VAL A 411 21.81 8.65 -10.09
C VAL A 411 20.72 9.00 -9.11
N TYR A 412 21.10 9.16 -7.84
CA TYR A 412 20.25 9.72 -6.81
C TYR A 412 21.12 10.56 -5.86
N GLN A 413 20.76 11.81 -5.64
CA GLN A 413 21.45 12.62 -4.64
C GLN A 413 20.59 12.75 -3.40
N LEU A 414 21.11 12.28 -2.27
CA LEU A 414 20.46 12.37 -0.98
C LEU A 414 20.86 13.67 -0.30
N TYR A 415 19.90 14.58 -0.11
CA TYR A 415 20.05 15.86 0.57
C TYR A 415 19.53 15.80 2.01
N SER A 416 18.47 15.05 2.25
CA SER A 416 17.79 14.96 3.54
C SER A 416 17.11 13.60 3.73
N PRO A 417 16.92 13.17 4.97
CA PRO A 417 17.15 13.83 6.26
C PRO A 417 18.51 13.45 6.88
N LEU A 418 19.62 13.82 6.27
CA LEU A 418 20.98 13.42 6.67
C LEU A 418 21.30 13.68 8.15
N ASN A 419 20.74 14.75 8.74
CA ASN A 419 20.92 15.05 10.15
C ASN A 419 20.28 14.05 11.12
N MET A 420 19.37 13.19 10.63
CA MET A 420 18.72 12.14 11.42
C MET A 420 19.35 10.76 11.21
N LEU A 421 20.25 10.65 10.24
CA LEU A 421 20.99 9.45 9.92
C LEU A 421 22.36 9.53 10.60
N GLY A 422 23.01 8.45 10.74
CA GLY A 422 24.41 8.34 11.13
C GLY A 422 25.06 7.40 10.14
N ASP A 423 25.45 6.22 10.62
CA ASP A 423 25.81 5.11 9.78
C ASP A 423 24.52 4.41 9.36
N PHE A 424 24.36 4.16 8.07
CA PHE A 424 23.22 3.42 7.52
C PHE A 424 23.64 2.58 6.33
N GLU A 425 22.75 1.76 5.83
CA GLU A 425 23.01 0.92 4.67
C GLU A 425 22.09 1.29 3.53
N TYR A 426 22.50 0.98 2.29
CA TYR A 426 21.68 1.14 1.10
C TYR A 426 21.84 -0.04 0.15
N ARG A 427 20.87 -0.24 -0.73
CA ARG A 427 20.92 -1.23 -1.80
C ARG A 427 20.14 -0.78 -3.02
N TYR A 428 20.43 -1.40 -4.15
CA TYR A 428 19.72 -1.12 -5.40
C TYR A 428 18.63 -2.14 -5.64
N CYS A 429 17.55 -1.67 -6.28
CA CYS A 429 16.37 -2.45 -6.60
C CYS A 429 16.07 -2.33 -8.09
N ARG A 430 15.46 -3.36 -8.66
CA ARG A 430 14.88 -3.31 -10.00
C ARG A 430 13.37 -3.23 -9.88
N ASN A 431 12.77 -2.16 -10.34
CA ASN A 431 11.41 -1.76 -9.99
C ASN A 431 11.26 -1.72 -8.45
N ASP A 432 10.36 -2.45 -7.84
CA ASP A 432 10.25 -2.61 -6.38
C ASP A 432 10.90 -3.90 -5.85
N GLN A 433 11.62 -4.64 -6.72
CA GLN A 433 12.34 -5.84 -6.31
C GLN A 433 13.68 -5.51 -5.71
N CYS A 434 13.72 -5.41 -4.39
CA CYS A 434 14.92 -5.19 -3.61
C CYS A 434 15.57 -6.51 -3.18
N GLY A 435 16.89 -6.51 -3.01
CA GLY A 435 17.65 -7.72 -2.67
C GLY A 435 17.93 -8.64 -3.85
N VAL A 436 17.76 -8.19 -5.08
CA VAL A 436 18.03 -8.95 -6.32
C VAL A 436 19.28 -8.50 -7.07
N ALA A 437 19.90 -7.37 -6.66
CA ALA A 437 21.21 -6.99 -7.17
C ALA A 437 22.28 -7.96 -6.70
N ASP A 438 23.31 -8.19 -7.51
CA ASP A 438 24.36 -9.17 -7.27
C ASP A 438 25.24 -8.90 -6.06
N ASP A 439 25.28 -7.67 -5.60
CA ASP A 439 26.03 -7.23 -4.43
C ASP A 439 25.29 -7.49 -3.10
N VAL A 440 23.98 -7.77 -3.16
CA VAL A 440 23.20 -8.15 -1.98
C VAL A 440 23.38 -9.63 -1.73
N ARG A 441 24.31 -9.97 -0.85
CA ARG A 441 24.67 -11.35 -0.57
C ARG A 441 23.52 -12.11 0.08
N THR A 442 22.99 -13.08 -0.65
CA THR A 442 22.55 -14.42 -0.20
C THR A 442 21.28 -14.59 0.60
N SER A 443 20.55 -13.57 1.11
CA SER A 443 19.23 -13.80 1.71
C SER A 443 18.39 -12.54 1.82
N PRO A 444 17.06 -12.67 1.82
CA PRO A 444 16.17 -11.59 2.19
C PRO A 444 16.55 -11.08 3.59
N GLY A 445 16.89 -9.80 3.71
CA GLY A 445 17.41 -9.22 4.94
C GLY A 445 18.94 -9.16 5.05
N ALA A 446 19.66 -9.51 3.99
CA ALA A 446 21.11 -9.31 3.93
C ALA A 446 21.48 -7.83 4.05
N HIS A 447 22.69 -7.59 4.58
CA HIS A 447 23.27 -6.27 4.70
C HIS A 447 23.40 -5.58 3.34
N GLY A 448 23.11 -4.27 3.31
CA GLY A 448 23.39 -3.41 2.17
C GLY A 448 24.85 -2.94 2.14
N ARG A 449 25.10 -1.93 1.35
CA ARG A 449 26.37 -1.20 1.30
C ARG A 449 26.37 -0.18 2.42
N PRO A 450 27.43 -0.12 3.26
CA PRO A 450 27.47 0.85 4.35
C PRO A 450 27.80 2.24 3.83
N VAL A 451 27.20 3.25 4.44
CA VAL A 451 27.53 4.67 4.21
C VAL A 451 27.32 5.45 5.49
N SER A 452 28.07 6.52 5.66
CA SER A 452 27.99 7.39 6.85
C SER A 452 27.74 8.83 6.43
N THR A 453 26.93 9.56 7.19
CA THR A 453 26.76 11.00 6.97
C THR A 453 27.97 11.78 7.42
N SER A 454 28.37 12.77 6.64
CA SER A 454 29.52 13.62 6.92
C SER A 454 29.26 15.11 6.64
N LEU A 455 30.22 15.99 6.99
CA LEU A 455 30.17 17.40 6.63
C LEU A 455 30.77 17.70 5.25
N MET A 456 31.35 16.69 4.61
CA MET A 456 31.92 16.77 3.26
C MET A 456 31.06 16.01 2.28
N PRO A 457 30.82 16.51 1.07
CA PRO A 457 30.12 15.76 0.04
C PRO A 457 30.78 14.43 -0.24
N GLU A 458 29.98 13.40 -0.45
CA GLU A 458 30.44 12.07 -0.82
C GLU A 458 29.84 11.69 -2.19
N ASP A 459 30.66 11.09 -3.02
CA ASP A 459 30.30 10.60 -4.35
C ASP A 459 30.59 9.10 -4.41
N LEU A 460 29.52 8.30 -4.42
CA LEU A 460 29.55 6.85 -4.39
C LEU A 460 29.27 6.32 -5.80
N GLN A 461 30.27 5.68 -6.38
CA GLN A 461 30.20 5.09 -7.72
C GLN A 461 30.13 3.56 -7.60
N ASP A 462 29.01 3.01 -7.95
CA ASP A 462 28.71 1.60 -7.80
C ASP A 462 28.46 0.92 -9.14
N THR A 463 28.62 -0.39 -9.16
CA THR A 463 28.28 -1.24 -10.29
C THR A 463 27.45 -2.43 -9.80
N VAL A 464 26.32 -2.69 -10.43
CA VAL A 464 25.55 -3.92 -10.34
C VAL A 464 25.88 -4.76 -11.58
N THR A 465 26.50 -5.92 -11.37
CA THR A 465 26.96 -6.78 -12.47
C THR A 465 25.89 -7.73 -12.98
N GLY A 466 24.85 -7.99 -12.17
CA GLY A 466 23.72 -8.84 -12.51
C GLY A 466 22.54 -8.70 -11.56
N TRP A 467 21.37 -9.07 -12.03
CA TRP A 467 20.16 -9.19 -11.21
C TRP A 467 19.94 -10.65 -10.85
N THR A 468 19.94 -11.00 -9.56
CA THR A 468 19.93 -12.40 -9.07
C THR A 468 18.77 -13.22 -9.65
N CYS A 469 17.61 -12.61 -9.79
CA CYS A 469 16.40 -13.26 -10.33
C CYS A 469 16.07 -12.81 -11.76
N TYR A 470 17.08 -12.37 -12.54
CA TYR A 470 16.86 -11.96 -13.90
C TYR A 470 18.09 -12.24 -14.79
N GLN A 471 17.99 -13.31 -15.56
CA GLN A 471 18.96 -13.63 -16.60
C GLN A 471 18.19 -13.80 -17.91
N PRO A 472 18.34 -12.87 -18.86
CA PRO A 472 17.63 -12.98 -20.13
C PRO A 472 18.02 -14.30 -20.80
N SER A 473 17.05 -15.14 -21.04
CA SER A 473 17.20 -16.38 -21.77
C SER A 473 16.74 -16.17 -23.23
N ALA A 474 17.33 -16.94 -24.14
CA ALA A 474 16.77 -17.01 -25.50
C ALA A 474 15.32 -17.50 -25.43
N PRO A 475 14.44 -17.03 -26.34
CA PRO A 475 13.09 -17.53 -26.43
C PRO A 475 13.05 -19.05 -26.43
N ALA A 476 12.10 -19.64 -25.72
CA ALA A 476 11.98 -21.09 -25.61
C ALA A 476 11.76 -21.71 -27.00
N ALA A 477 12.58 -22.69 -27.37
CA ALA A 477 12.30 -23.50 -28.56
C ALA A 477 11.01 -24.29 -28.35
N LEU A 478 9.95 -23.92 -29.04
CA LEU A 478 8.66 -24.57 -28.99
C LEU A 478 8.53 -25.56 -30.14
N VAL A 479 8.09 -26.78 -29.83
CA VAL A 479 7.76 -27.78 -30.85
C VAL A 479 6.40 -27.46 -31.39
N GLY A 480 6.29 -27.27 -32.72
CA GLY A 480 5.00 -27.06 -33.38
C GLY A 480 4.08 -28.27 -33.20
N LEU A 481 2.97 -28.08 -32.53
CA LEU A 481 1.92 -29.07 -32.36
C LEU A 481 0.64 -28.61 -33.07
N PRO A 482 -0.16 -29.51 -33.63
CA PRO A 482 -1.49 -29.14 -34.11
C PRO A 482 -2.34 -28.62 -32.95
N VAL A 483 -2.87 -27.40 -33.08
CA VAL A 483 -3.72 -26.79 -32.08
C VAL A 483 -5.13 -26.66 -32.62
N THR A 484 -6.11 -27.12 -31.85
CA THR A 484 -7.52 -26.96 -32.20
C THR A 484 -8.00 -25.59 -31.73
N ALA A 485 -8.36 -24.71 -32.69
CA ALA A 485 -8.97 -23.42 -32.36
C ALA A 485 -10.24 -23.60 -31.51
N ARG A 486 -10.45 -22.71 -30.57
CA ARG A 486 -11.52 -22.74 -29.59
C ARG A 486 -12.70 -21.88 -30.03
N PRO A 487 -13.94 -22.23 -29.59
CA PRO A 487 -15.11 -21.37 -29.80
C PRO A 487 -14.89 -19.97 -29.20
N ALA A 488 -15.62 -18.99 -29.72
CA ALA A 488 -15.68 -17.65 -29.12
C ALA A 488 -16.08 -17.76 -27.64
N GLY A 489 -15.38 -17.03 -26.77
CA GLY A 489 -15.62 -17.07 -25.32
C GLY A 489 -14.66 -17.98 -24.55
N PHE A 490 -13.76 -18.71 -25.22
CA PHE A 490 -12.70 -19.45 -24.52
C PHE A 490 -11.77 -18.49 -23.76
N TRP A 491 -11.48 -18.83 -22.50
CA TRP A 491 -10.56 -18.04 -21.70
C TRP A 491 -9.11 -18.47 -21.94
N ALA A 492 -8.36 -17.59 -22.54
CA ALA A 492 -6.89 -17.65 -22.56
C ALA A 492 -6.43 -16.56 -21.59
N GLY A 493 -6.32 -16.91 -20.29
CA GLY A 493 -6.27 -15.92 -19.20
C GLY A 493 -5.01 -15.95 -18.38
N VAL A 494 -4.75 -14.81 -17.72
CA VAL A 494 -3.71 -14.65 -16.72
C VAL A 494 -4.32 -14.02 -15.46
N GLU A 495 -4.02 -14.59 -14.29
CA GLU A 495 -4.44 -14.09 -12.98
C GLU A 495 -3.26 -13.41 -12.30
N PHE A 496 -3.46 -12.18 -11.86
CA PHE A 496 -2.49 -11.47 -11.03
C PHE A 496 -2.31 -12.15 -9.68
N LEU A 497 -1.11 -12.01 -9.14
CA LEU A 497 -0.81 -12.41 -7.76
C LEU A 497 -1.82 -11.78 -6.79
N PRO A 498 -2.44 -12.56 -5.88
CA PRO A 498 -3.37 -12.04 -4.88
C PRO A 498 -2.62 -11.33 -3.74
N ALA A 499 -2.00 -10.21 -4.06
CA ALA A 499 -1.26 -9.34 -3.17
C ALA A 499 -1.36 -7.90 -3.66
N TYR A 500 -1.00 -6.97 -2.81
CA TYR A 500 -0.98 -5.55 -3.15
C TYR A 500 0.16 -4.84 -2.43
N ASP A 501 0.79 -3.94 -3.16
CA ASP A 501 1.64 -2.89 -2.63
C ASP A 501 1.30 -1.58 -3.35
N PRO A 502 1.23 -0.43 -2.66
CA PRO A 502 0.94 0.87 -3.28
C PRO A 502 1.90 1.25 -4.42
N THR A 503 3.14 0.78 -4.39
CA THR A 503 4.13 1.00 -5.46
C THR A 503 3.76 0.32 -6.77
N TRP A 504 2.96 -0.75 -6.73
CA TRP A 504 2.61 -1.55 -7.91
C TRP A 504 1.78 -0.80 -8.94
N GLN A 505 1.05 0.23 -8.53
CA GLN A 505 0.15 0.97 -9.43
C GLN A 505 0.87 1.53 -10.66
N VAL A 506 2.14 1.92 -10.52
CA VAL A 506 2.93 2.44 -11.66
C VAL A 506 3.32 1.36 -12.65
N TRP A 507 3.36 0.09 -12.25
CA TRP A 507 3.74 -1.05 -13.07
C TRP A 507 2.54 -1.73 -13.75
N MET A 508 1.32 -1.52 -13.23
CA MET A 508 0.11 -2.20 -13.72
C MET A 508 -0.16 -1.97 -15.22
N PRO A 509 -0.03 -0.75 -15.78
CA PRO A 509 -0.26 -0.54 -17.21
C PRO A 509 0.67 -1.38 -18.09
N GLN A 510 1.97 -1.44 -17.73
CA GLN A 510 2.94 -2.22 -18.50
C GLN A 510 2.67 -3.72 -18.36
N ALA A 511 2.43 -4.22 -17.17
CA ALA A 511 2.10 -5.63 -16.91
C ALA A 511 0.88 -6.09 -17.72
N ILE A 512 -0.14 -5.24 -17.84
CA ILE A 512 -1.33 -5.52 -18.65
C ILE A 512 -0.97 -5.59 -20.15
N GLN A 513 -0.11 -4.70 -20.63
CA GLN A 513 0.36 -4.74 -22.02
C GLN A 513 1.19 -6.00 -22.31
N ASP A 514 2.05 -6.40 -21.37
CA ASP A 514 2.87 -7.61 -21.48
C ASP A 514 1.98 -8.86 -21.58
N ILE A 515 0.98 -8.98 -20.70
CA ILE A 515 -0.01 -10.07 -20.73
C ILE A 515 -0.77 -10.05 -22.07
N LYS A 516 -1.21 -8.90 -22.52
CA LYS A 516 -1.88 -8.77 -23.83
C LYS A 516 -0.96 -9.19 -24.97
N GLY A 517 0.32 -8.84 -24.91
CA GLY A 517 1.35 -9.26 -25.86
C GLY A 517 1.57 -10.78 -25.92
N ARG A 518 1.16 -11.51 -24.87
CA ARG A 518 1.16 -12.97 -24.81
C ARG A 518 -0.13 -13.60 -25.36
N ASN A 519 -0.91 -12.87 -26.13
CA ASN A 519 -2.16 -13.29 -26.73
C ASN A 519 -3.27 -13.63 -25.70
N ALA A 520 -3.14 -13.19 -24.46
CA ALA A 520 -4.21 -13.35 -23.49
C ALA A 520 -5.41 -12.46 -23.85
N ASN A 521 -6.62 -13.00 -23.68
CA ASN A 521 -7.88 -12.27 -23.85
C ASN A 521 -8.61 -12.00 -22.53
N TRP A 522 -8.19 -12.66 -21.43
CA TRP A 522 -8.72 -12.47 -20.09
C TRP A 522 -7.65 -12.07 -19.08
N LEU A 523 -7.99 -11.09 -18.26
CA LEU A 523 -7.25 -10.74 -17.04
C LEU A 523 -8.12 -11.06 -15.83
N VAL A 524 -7.58 -11.84 -14.91
CA VAL A 524 -8.21 -12.11 -13.61
C VAL A 524 -7.49 -11.27 -12.57
N LEU A 525 -8.23 -10.37 -11.92
CA LEU A 525 -7.72 -9.51 -10.85
C LEU A 525 -8.12 -10.12 -9.51
N SER A 526 -7.18 -10.20 -8.59
CA SER A 526 -7.36 -10.80 -7.27
C SER A 526 -7.18 -9.75 -6.16
N PRO A 527 -8.08 -8.74 -6.06
CA PRO A 527 -8.02 -7.74 -4.99
C PRO A 527 -8.19 -8.42 -3.63
N THR A 528 -7.46 -7.92 -2.63
CA THR A 528 -7.47 -8.50 -1.28
C THR A 528 -8.29 -7.67 -0.31
N TRP A 529 -8.86 -8.34 0.70
CA TRP A 529 -9.24 -7.75 1.98
C TRP A 529 -8.50 -8.48 3.09
N SER A 530 -8.05 -7.75 4.11
CA SER A 530 -7.33 -8.31 5.23
C SER A 530 -8.27 -8.81 6.33
N ALA A 531 -8.12 -10.09 6.70
CA ALA A 531 -8.73 -10.65 7.89
C ALA A 531 -7.72 -10.55 9.05
N SER A 532 -7.54 -9.33 9.55
CA SER A 532 -6.44 -8.99 10.46
C SER A 532 -6.57 -9.59 11.87
N ARG A 533 -7.78 -10.03 12.27
CA ARG A 533 -8.07 -10.51 13.62
C ARG A 533 -9.20 -11.53 13.61
N THR A 534 -9.09 -12.58 14.43
CA THR A 534 -10.11 -13.62 14.56
C THR A 534 -11.10 -13.35 15.70
N SER A 535 -10.72 -12.61 16.74
CA SER A 535 -11.59 -12.26 17.87
C SER A 535 -11.30 -10.86 18.40
N PRO A 536 -12.26 -9.91 18.29
CA PRO A 536 -13.43 -9.97 17.42
C PRO A 536 -13.02 -10.08 15.95
N PHE A 537 -13.86 -10.69 15.14
CA PHE A 537 -13.52 -10.87 13.72
C PHE A 537 -13.51 -9.52 12.98
N VAL A 538 -12.35 -9.20 12.39
CA VAL A 538 -12.15 -7.99 11.58
C VAL A 538 -11.78 -8.42 10.17
N PHE A 539 -12.64 -8.06 9.22
CA PHE A 539 -12.45 -8.34 7.80
C PHE A 539 -12.84 -7.10 6.98
N SER A 540 -11.85 -6.38 6.50
CA SER A 540 -12.03 -5.12 5.76
C SER A 540 -10.74 -4.77 5.00
N PRO A 541 -10.80 -3.92 3.96
CA PRO A 541 -9.58 -3.45 3.30
C PRO A 541 -8.75 -2.60 4.26
N ILE A 542 -7.45 -2.86 4.28
CA ILE A 542 -6.48 -2.07 5.03
C ILE A 542 -5.71 -1.21 4.02
N PRO A 543 -5.86 0.12 4.06
CA PRO A 543 -5.09 1.01 3.18
C PRO A 543 -3.58 0.75 3.29
N GLY A 544 -2.92 0.64 2.14
CA GLY A 544 -1.49 0.31 2.06
C GLY A 544 -1.17 -1.19 2.02
N ALA A 545 -2.06 -2.05 2.51
CA ALA A 545 -1.92 -3.51 2.46
C ALA A 545 -2.91 -4.17 1.48
N ASP A 546 -4.01 -3.50 1.21
CA ASP A 546 -5.05 -3.94 0.28
C ASP A 546 -5.34 -2.82 -0.72
N ALA A 547 -5.58 -3.16 -1.98
CA ALA A 547 -5.95 -2.21 -3.00
C ALA A 547 -7.31 -1.56 -2.68
N LEU A 548 -7.35 -0.24 -2.63
CA LEU A 548 -8.59 0.49 -2.42
C LEU A 548 -9.45 0.50 -3.69
N TRP A 549 -10.69 0.98 -3.55
CA TRP A 549 -11.64 1.07 -4.66
C TRP A 549 -11.05 1.78 -5.89
N ALA A 550 -10.39 2.92 -5.67
CA ALA A 550 -9.79 3.71 -6.74
C ALA A 550 -8.68 2.94 -7.48
N ASP A 551 -7.80 2.23 -6.76
CA ASP A 551 -6.71 1.45 -7.35
C ASP A 551 -7.23 0.29 -8.20
N ASN A 552 -8.22 -0.44 -7.67
CA ASN A 552 -8.86 -1.53 -8.39
C ASN A 552 -9.54 -1.02 -9.66
N LEU A 553 -10.28 0.10 -9.58
CA LEU A 553 -10.97 0.69 -10.71
C LEU A 553 -9.99 1.17 -11.77
N ASP A 554 -8.88 1.78 -11.38
CA ASP A 554 -7.82 2.24 -12.28
C ASP A 554 -7.19 1.05 -13.03
N THR A 555 -6.80 0.01 -12.33
CA THR A 555 -6.26 -1.23 -12.92
C THR A 555 -7.25 -1.86 -13.92
N ILE A 556 -8.53 -1.94 -13.58
CA ILE A 556 -9.57 -2.47 -14.48
C ILE A 556 -9.72 -1.59 -15.73
N ASN A 557 -9.68 -0.27 -15.58
CA ASN A 557 -9.77 0.65 -16.71
C ASN A 557 -8.59 0.50 -17.67
N HIS A 558 -7.37 0.31 -17.17
CA HIS A 558 -6.20 0.00 -18.00
C HIS A 558 -6.36 -1.31 -18.78
N ALA A 559 -6.88 -2.36 -18.14
CA ALA A 559 -7.12 -3.64 -18.80
C ALA A 559 -8.19 -3.53 -19.89
N ARG A 560 -9.28 -2.78 -19.63
CA ARG A 560 -10.33 -2.52 -20.63
C ARG A 560 -9.82 -1.70 -21.81
N ALA A 561 -9.00 -0.67 -21.55
CA ALA A 561 -8.36 0.11 -22.61
C ALA A 561 -7.47 -0.75 -23.51
N SER A 562 -6.93 -1.84 -22.98
CA SER A 562 -6.16 -2.85 -23.71
C SER A 562 -7.03 -3.92 -24.39
N ASN A 563 -8.37 -3.75 -24.43
CA ASN A 563 -9.33 -4.71 -24.98
C ASN A 563 -9.22 -6.12 -24.37
N MET A 564 -9.06 -6.22 -23.06
CA MET A 564 -9.11 -7.48 -22.33
C MET A 564 -10.48 -7.64 -21.66
N SER A 565 -10.97 -8.88 -21.61
CA SER A 565 -12.07 -9.27 -20.73
C SER A 565 -11.58 -9.40 -19.31
N ILE A 566 -12.43 -9.06 -18.33
CA ILE A 566 -12.03 -8.93 -16.94
C ILE A 566 -12.88 -9.81 -16.05
N ALA A 567 -12.22 -10.59 -15.22
CA ALA A 567 -12.80 -11.28 -14.08
C ALA A 567 -12.21 -10.74 -12.78
N LEU A 568 -13.05 -10.57 -11.77
CA LEU A 568 -12.60 -10.30 -10.40
C LEU A 568 -12.64 -11.60 -9.60
N PHE A 569 -11.54 -11.97 -8.98
CA PHE A 569 -11.44 -13.08 -8.04
C PHE A 569 -10.92 -12.57 -6.69
N PRO A 570 -11.79 -11.95 -5.87
CA PRO A 570 -11.37 -11.38 -4.60
C PRO A 570 -10.78 -12.43 -3.66
N ALA A 571 -9.65 -12.10 -3.05
CA ALA A 571 -8.89 -12.95 -2.16
C ALA A 571 -8.87 -12.41 -0.73
N VAL A 572 -8.43 -13.25 0.21
CA VAL A 572 -8.20 -12.85 1.61
C VAL A 572 -6.71 -12.75 1.90
N ASN A 573 -6.33 -11.68 2.57
CA ASN A 573 -5.00 -11.53 3.15
C ASN A 573 -5.07 -11.93 4.63
N LEU A 574 -4.38 -13.00 5.00
CA LEU A 574 -4.38 -13.57 6.34
C LEU A 574 -3.03 -13.30 7.03
N PRO A 575 -3.01 -13.03 8.34
CA PRO A 575 -1.77 -12.83 9.10
C PRO A 575 -0.98 -14.13 9.34
N SER A 576 -1.54 -15.27 8.99
CA SER A 576 -0.93 -16.60 9.06
C SER A 576 -1.47 -17.46 7.91
N ASN A 577 -0.94 -18.67 7.74
CA ASN A 577 -1.53 -19.61 6.78
C ASN A 577 -3.00 -19.92 7.14
N VAL A 578 -3.76 -20.34 6.12
CA VAL A 578 -5.22 -20.59 6.23
C VAL A 578 -5.56 -21.52 7.38
N GLU A 579 -4.81 -22.60 7.53
CA GLU A 579 -5.07 -23.61 8.56
C GLU A 579 -4.91 -23.05 9.98
N LYS A 580 -3.79 -22.39 10.26
CA LYS A 580 -3.53 -21.75 11.56
C LYS A 580 -4.55 -20.67 11.87
N TRP A 581 -4.97 -19.91 10.86
CA TRP A 581 -5.97 -18.87 11.03
C TRP A 581 -7.30 -19.47 11.51
N TRP A 582 -7.79 -20.52 10.81
CA TRP A 582 -9.02 -21.21 11.20
C TRP A 582 -8.93 -21.90 12.56
N GLN A 583 -7.76 -22.42 12.92
CA GLN A 583 -7.54 -22.99 14.27
C GLN A 583 -7.67 -21.94 15.36
N SER A 584 -7.24 -20.71 15.11
CA SER A 584 -7.29 -19.59 16.08
C SER A 584 -8.67 -18.94 16.20
N ALA A 585 -9.57 -19.19 15.26
CA ALA A 585 -10.91 -18.61 15.27
C ALA A 585 -11.81 -19.26 16.32
N PRO A 586 -12.62 -18.49 17.08
CA PRO A 586 -13.51 -19.02 18.13
C PRO A 586 -14.58 -19.98 17.59
N ARG A 587 -15.19 -19.64 16.45
CA ARG A 587 -16.18 -20.44 15.71
C ARG A 587 -17.44 -20.80 16.52
N ASP A 588 -17.77 -20.03 17.56
CA ASP A 588 -19.04 -20.12 18.26
C ASP A 588 -20.18 -19.48 17.43
N PRO A 589 -21.46 -19.69 17.78
CA PRO A 589 -22.59 -19.17 17.02
C PRO A 589 -22.57 -17.66 16.81
N ALA A 590 -22.14 -16.86 17.79
CA ALA A 590 -22.05 -15.40 17.69
C ALA A 590 -20.92 -14.97 16.72
N TRP A 591 -19.81 -15.68 16.77
CA TRP A 591 -18.69 -15.47 15.86
C TRP A 591 -19.09 -15.76 14.40
N TRP A 592 -19.81 -16.88 14.16
CA TRP A 592 -20.27 -17.23 12.82
C TRP A 592 -21.24 -16.20 12.26
N GLU A 593 -22.10 -15.62 13.09
CA GLU A 593 -23.00 -14.53 12.68
C GLU A 593 -22.21 -13.34 12.16
N VAL A 594 -21.20 -12.89 12.92
CA VAL A 594 -20.30 -11.79 12.49
C VAL A 594 -19.53 -12.16 11.23
N TRP A 595 -19.04 -13.40 11.13
CA TRP A 595 -18.28 -13.86 9.99
C TRP A 595 -19.12 -13.80 8.70
N PHE A 596 -20.32 -14.35 8.70
CA PHE A 596 -21.20 -14.33 7.53
C PHE A 596 -21.58 -12.90 7.13
N ASN A 597 -21.85 -12.02 8.09
CA ASN A 597 -22.16 -10.62 7.83
C ASN A 597 -20.96 -9.89 7.19
N ARG A 598 -19.74 -10.14 7.66
CA ARG A 598 -18.52 -9.57 7.08
C ARG A 598 -18.22 -10.13 5.68
N TYR A 599 -18.41 -11.41 5.49
CA TYR A 599 -18.26 -12.01 4.16
C TYR A 599 -19.32 -11.50 3.18
N ALA A 600 -20.55 -11.32 3.61
CA ALA A 600 -21.61 -10.71 2.78
C ALA A 600 -21.21 -9.29 2.35
N ALA A 601 -20.65 -8.47 3.25
CA ALA A 601 -20.14 -7.14 2.92
C ALA A 601 -18.97 -7.20 1.91
N PHE A 602 -18.05 -8.15 2.07
CA PHE A 602 -16.95 -8.41 1.13
C PHE A 602 -17.48 -8.77 -0.27
N ALA A 603 -18.42 -9.71 -0.35
CA ALA A 603 -18.99 -10.13 -1.62
C ALA A 603 -19.78 -9.01 -2.30
N ALA A 604 -20.56 -8.25 -1.54
CA ALA A 604 -21.31 -7.08 -2.02
C ALA A 604 -20.38 -5.98 -2.57
N TYR A 605 -19.30 -5.64 -1.84
CA TYR A 605 -18.32 -4.66 -2.29
C TYR A 605 -17.72 -5.03 -3.65
N HIS A 606 -17.31 -6.29 -3.82
CA HIS A 606 -16.70 -6.71 -5.07
C HIS A 606 -17.74 -6.88 -6.21
N ALA A 607 -18.99 -7.19 -5.89
CA ALA A 607 -20.08 -7.17 -6.86
C ALA A 607 -20.35 -5.75 -7.40
N ASP A 608 -20.38 -4.75 -6.53
CA ASP A 608 -20.55 -3.35 -6.93
C ASP A 608 -19.32 -2.83 -7.69
N LEU A 609 -18.11 -3.21 -7.28
CA LEU A 609 -16.88 -2.90 -8.02
C LEU A 609 -16.93 -3.51 -9.44
N ALA A 610 -17.30 -4.78 -9.56
CA ALA A 610 -17.43 -5.46 -10.84
C ALA A 610 -18.48 -4.76 -11.74
N ALA A 611 -19.63 -4.39 -11.18
CA ALA A 611 -20.68 -3.67 -11.89
C ALA A 611 -20.21 -2.27 -12.34
N LYS A 612 -19.61 -1.50 -11.43
CA LYS A 612 -19.13 -0.14 -11.72
C LYS A 612 -18.02 -0.13 -12.77
N ALA A 613 -17.13 -1.11 -12.71
CA ALA A 613 -16.03 -1.27 -13.64
C ALA A 613 -16.41 -1.95 -14.95
N ASN A 614 -17.65 -2.40 -15.10
CA ASN A 614 -18.12 -3.23 -16.22
C ASN A 614 -17.23 -4.48 -16.44
N ALA A 615 -16.85 -5.16 -15.36
CA ALA A 615 -16.24 -6.49 -15.45
C ALA A 615 -17.27 -7.51 -15.99
N GLN A 616 -16.82 -8.54 -16.68
CA GLN A 616 -17.69 -9.56 -17.22
C GLN A 616 -18.02 -10.64 -16.20
N VAL A 617 -17.10 -10.91 -15.27
CA VAL A 617 -17.18 -12.03 -14.34
C VAL A 617 -16.76 -11.62 -12.93
N LEU A 618 -17.50 -12.13 -11.94
CA LEU A 618 -17.10 -12.15 -10.54
C LEU A 618 -16.92 -13.61 -10.11
N ILE A 619 -15.77 -13.95 -9.55
CA ILE A 619 -15.46 -15.28 -9.03
C ILE A 619 -15.49 -15.20 -7.51
N LEU A 620 -16.32 -16.02 -6.88
CA LEU A 620 -16.37 -16.17 -5.42
C LEU A 620 -15.88 -17.58 -5.06
N GLY A 621 -15.55 -17.81 -3.81
CA GLY A 621 -15.06 -19.13 -3.39
C GLY A 621 -13.57 -19.11 -3.01
N GLY A 622 -12.93 -20.24 -3.21
CA GLY A 622 -11.50 -20.45 -2.90
C GLY A 622 -11.26 -21.34 -1.69
N ALA A 623 -10.05 -21.87 -1.58
CA ALA A 623 -9.66 -22.86 -0.56
C ALA A 623 -9.94 -22.41 0.88
N TRP A 624 -9.72 -21.11 1.16
CA TRP A 624 -9.87 -20.57 2.50
C TRP A 624 -11.29 -20.64 3.06
N LEU A 625 -12.29 -20.79 2.19
CA LEU A 625 -13.71 -20.89 2.58
C LEU A 625 -14.15 -22.30 2.97
N ALA A 626 -13.35 -23.33 2.75
CA ALA A 626 -13.75 -24.72 2.99
C ALA A 626 -14.37 -24.96 4.38
N PRO A 627 -13.85 -24.39 5.50
CA PRO A 627 -14.49 -24.53 6.81
C PRO A 627 -15.84 -23.82 6.97
N ALA A 628 -16.14 -22.83 6.14
CA ALA A 628 -17.39 -22.07 6.17
C ALA A 628 -18.46 -22.60 5.21
N LEU A 629 -18.20 -23.70 4.52
CA LEU A 629 -19.15 -24.38 3.66
C LEU A 629 -20.02 -25.38 4.45
N PRO A 630 -21.18 -25.79 3.92
CA PRO A 630 -21.97 -26.86 4.54
C PRO A 630 -21.14 -28.11 4.78
N GLY A 631 -21.13 -28.60 6.05
CA GLY A 631 -20.29 -29.74 6.45
C GLY A 631 -18.78 -29.40 6.58
N GLY A 632 -18.41 -28.13 6.63
CA GLY A 632 -17.02 -27.67 6.73
C GLY A 632 -16.26 -28.27 7.90
N GLN A 633 -14.97 -28.47 7.70
CA GLN A 633 -14.09 -29.08 8.70
C GLN A 633 -12.82 -28.23 8.93
N VAL A 634 -12.27 -28.35 10.14
CA VAL A 634 -10.96 -27.83 10.54
C VAL A 634 -10.20 -28.97 11.21
N ASN A 635 -9.06 -29.39 10.66
CA ASN A 635 -8.28 -30.53 11.17
C ASN A 635 -9.12 -31.83 11.31
N GLY A 636 -9.96 -32.14 10.33
CA GLY A 636 -10.78 -33.33 10.33
C GLY A 636 -11.96 -33.34 11.32
N SER A 637 -12.16 -32.27 12.08
CA SER A 637 -13.29 -32.08 12.96
C SER A 637 -14.26 -31.03 12.38
N SER A 638 -15.56 -31.12 12.74
CA SER A 638 -16.54 -30.11 12.32
C SER A 638 -16.04 -28.70 12.66
N SER A 639 -16.15 -27.77 11.70
CA SER A 639 -15.82 -26.36 11.91
C SER A 639 -16.76 -25.64 12.87
N GLY A 640 -17.92 -26.24 13.21
CA GLY A 640 -19.00 -25.61 13.97
C GLY A 640 -19.84 -24.65 13.15
N VAL A 641 -19.74 -24.71 11.81
CA VAL A 641 -20.54 -23.86 10.92
C VAL A 641 -22.04 -24.11 11.16
N PRO A 642 -22.89 -23.04 11.18
CA PRO A 642 -24.32 -23.15 11.45
C PRO A 642 -25.06 -24.11 10.51
N ALA A 643 -26.08 -24.77 11.00
CA ALA A 643 -26.88 -25.72 10.21
C ALA A 643 -27.62 -25.05 9.03
N ASP A 644 -27.89 -23.74 9.12
CA ASP A 644 -28.53 -22.93 8.08
C ASP A 644 -27.54 -22.34 7.05
N THR A 645 -26.31 -22.81 7.04
CA THR A 645 -25.20 -22.32 6.18
C THR A 645 -25.58 -22.26 4.71
N GLU A 646 -26.24 -23.27 4.19
CA GLU A 646 -26.72 -23.29 2.79
C GLU A 646 -27.65 -22.10 2.49
N SER A 647 -28.56 -21.77 3.40
CA SER A 647 -29.47 -20.63 3.27
C SER A 647 -28.72 -19.29 3.33
N ARG A 648 -27.70 -19.19 4.20
CA ARG A 648 -26.85 -18.00 4.28
C ARG A 648 -26.07 -17.74 2.99
N TRP A 649 -25.49 -18.77 2.43
CA TRP A 649 -24.83 -18.68 1.12
C TRP A 649 -25.79 -18.26 0.00
N ASN A 650 -26.99 -18.86 -0.05
CA ASN A 650 -28.02 -18.47 -1.02
C ASN A 650 -28.41 -16.98 -0.87
N THR A 651 -28.51 -16.48 0.35
CA THR A 651 -28.80 -15.06 0.62
C THR A 651 -27.68 -14.16 0.11
N ILE A 652 -26.42 -14.50 0.37
CA ILE A 652 -25.24 -13.76 -0.11
C ILE A 652 -25.23 -13.73 -1.65
N LEU A 653 -25.43 -14.87 -2.29
CA LEU A 653 -25.43 -14.97 -3.75
C LEU A 653 -26.59 -14.22 -4.39
N ALA A 654 -27.76 -14.22 -3.77
CA ALA A 654 -28.90 -13.43 -4.23
C ALA A 654 -28.62 -11.92 -4.16
N ASP A 655 -27.93 -11.45 -3.12
CA ASP A 655 -27.50 -10.05 -3.03
C ASP A 655 -26.45 -9.71 -4.09
N VAL A 656 -25.46 -10.56 -4.31
CA VAL A 656 -24.47 -10.41 -5.39
C VAL A 656 -25.15 -10.30 -6.76
N ARG A 657 -26.11 -11.18 -7.05
CA ARG A 657 -26.85 -11.16 -8.32
C ARG A 657 -27.68 -9.90 -8.52
N ARG A 658 -28.22 -9.34 -7.46
CA ARG A 658 -28.97 -8.08 -7.51
C ARG A 658 -28.07 -6.89 -7.87
N ARG A 659 -26.81 -6.94 -7.47
CA ARG A 659 -25.81 -5.87 -7.68
C ARG A 659 -25.04 -5.99 -8.99
N PHE A 660 -24.78 -7.22 -9.40
CA PHE A 660 -23.93 -7.53 -10.55
C PHE A 660 -24.66 -8.38 -11.57
N GLY A 661 -24.90 -7.81 -12.76
CA GLY A 661 -25.57 -8.46 -13.86
C GLY A 661 -24.68 -9.36 -14.74
N GLY A 662 -23.37 -9.44 -14.48
CA GLY A 662 -22.44 -10.31 -15.18
C GLY A 662 -22.47 -11.75 -14.68
N GLN A 663 -21.54 -12.57 -15.16
CA GLN A 663 -21.44 -13.96 -14.72
C GLN A 663 -20.84 -14.07 -13.33
N VAL A 664 -21.37 -14.98 -12.50
CA VAL A 664 -20.81 -15.32 -11.18
C VAL A 664 -20.35 -16.76 -11.18
N LEU A 665 -19.04 -16.98 -11.02
CA LEU A 665 -18.42 -18.30 -10.96
C LEU A 665 -18.09 -18.68 -9.51
N TRP A 666 -17.95 -19.99 -9.27
CA TRP A 666 -17.43 -20.50 -8.01
C TRP A 666 -16.03 -21.07 -8.18
N ALA A 667 -15.09 -20.55 -7.36
CA ALA A 667 -13.76 -21.11 -7.27
C ALA A 667 -13.75 -22.30 -6.32
N THR A 668 -13.34 -23.45 -6.83
CA THR A 668 -13.17 -24.68 -6.06
C THR A 668 -11.78 -25.26 -6.27
N THR A 669 -11.22 -25.97 -5.29
CA THR A 669 -9.89 -26.57 -5.35
C THR A 669 -9.94 -28.02 -5.79
N TYR A 670 -8.97 -28.41 -6.58
CA TYR A 670 -8.70 -29.82 -6.89
C TYR A 670 -7.67 -30.37 -5.87
N PRO A 671 -7.87 -31.59 -5.33
CA PRO A 671 -9.04 -32.48 -5.49
C PRO A 671 -10.17 -32.23 -4.47
N GLU A 672 -9.89 -31.58 -3.34
CA GLU A 672 -10.77 -31.54 -2.15
C GLU A 672 -12.14 -30.94 -2.45
N GLY A 673 -12.17 -29.87 -3.22
CA GLY A 673 -13.40 -29.15 -3.54
C GLY A 673 -14.34 -29.88 -4.50
N LEU A 674 -13.89 -30.96 -5.12
CA LEU A 674 -14.73 -31.79 -5.99
C LEU A 674 -15.52 -32.87 -5.21
N GLN A 675 -15.14 -33.16 -3.99
CA GLN A 675 -15.74 -34.24 -3.17
C GLN A 675 -17.08 -33.84 -2.57
N SER A 676 -17.32 -32.57 -2.34
CA SER A 676 -18.54 -32.05 -1.73
C SER A 676 -18.93 -30.72 -2.37
N VAL A 677 -19.92 -30.77 -3.27
CA VAL A 677 -20.41 -29.57 -3.96
C VAL A 677 -21.62 -29.03 -3.23
N PRO A 678 -21.54 -27.83 -2.63
CA PRO A 678 -22.71 -27.22 -2.00
C PRO A 678 -23.83 -26.96 -3.00
N ALA A 679 -25.08 -27.15 -2.59
CA ALA A 679 -26.24 -27.03 -3.47
C ALA A 679 -26.44 -25.58 -3.98
N PHE A 680 -26.04 -24.58 -3.22
CA PHE A 680 -26.11 -23.17 -3.65
C PHE A 680 -25.30 -22.90 -4.94
N THR A 681 -24.27 -23.69 -5.22
CA THR A 681 -23.47 -23.54 -6.46
C THR A 681 -24.31 -23.79 -7.73
N ASN A 682 -25.45 -24.43 -7.63
CA ASN A 682 -26.39 -24.62 -8.75
C ASN A 682 -26.91 -23.28 -9.31
N THR A 683 -26.93 -22.22 -8.53
CA THR A 683 -27.35 -20.87 -8.94
C THR A 683 -26.28 -20.08 -9.70
N LEU A 684 -25.05 -20.59 -9.81
CA LEU A 684 -23.91 -19.94 -10.41
C LEU A 684 -23.75 -20.30 -11.90
N ASP A 685 -22.97 -19.50 -12.64
CA ASP A 685 -22.86 -19.61 -14.09
C ASP A 685 -21.72 -20.51 -14.56
N GLY A 686 -20.73 -20.78 -13.70
CA GLY A 686 -19.56 -21.57 -14.06
C GLY A 686 -18.69 -21.93 -12.87
N ILE A 687 -17.66 -22.68 -13.17
CA ILE A 687 -16.67 -23.19 -12.20
C ILE A 687 -15.30 -22.65 -12.57
N TYR A 688 -14.61 -22.09 -11.57
CA TYR A 688 -13.21 -21.71 -11.65
C TYR A 688 -12.37 -22.70 -10.83
N LEU A 689 -11.76 -23.68 -11.52
CA LEU A 689 -11.07 -24.79 -10.86
C LEU A 689 -9.63 -24.40 -10.54
N LEU A 690 -9.33 -24.24 -9.26
CA LEU A 690 -8.00 -23.99 -8.77
C LEU A 690 -7.18 -25.29 -8.84
N TRP A 691 -6.26 -25.33 -9.81
CA TRP A 691 -5.54 -26.51 -10.17
C TRP A 691 -4.08 -26.45 -9.72
N TYR A 692 -3.71 -27.38 -8.84
CA TYR A 692 -2.32 -27.71 -8.52
C TYR A 692 -2.26 -29.21 -8.22
N ALA A 693 -2.21 -30.05 -9.26
CA ALA A 693 -2.22 -31.51 -9.16
C ALA A 693 -0.81 -32.08 -9.42
N PRO A 694 -0.42 -33.19 -8.77
CA PRO A 694 0.79 -33.91 -9.14
C PRO A 694 0.67 -34.47 -10.56
N LEU A 695 1.66 -34.12 -11.39
CA LEU A 695 1.80 -34.62 -12.75
C LEU A 695 3.00 -35.56 -12.84
N ASN A 696 2.89 -36.71 -12.19
CA ASN A 696 4.02 -37.64 -12.06
C ASN A 696 4.60 -37.99 -13.43
N GLY A 697 5.88 -37.65 -13.63
CA GLY A 697 6.63 -37.88 -14.86
C GLY A 697 7.80 -36.93 -15.02
N SER A 698 8.80 -37.33 -15.76
CA SER A 698 9.97 -36.49 -16.07
C SER A 698 9.93 -35.92 -17.50
N ARG A 699 8.99 -36.37 -18.34
CA ARG A 699 8.85 -35.95 -19.71
C ARG A 699 7.50 -35.26 -19.90
N VAL A 700 7.45 -34.35 -20.85
CA VAL A 700 6.20 -33.62 -21.22
C VAL A 700 5.05 -34.58 -21.52
N GLU A 701 5.33 -35.68 -22.26
CA GLU A 701 4.29 -36.65 -22.62
C GLU A 701 3.74 -37.41 -21.42
N ASP A 702 4.59 -37.75 -20.45
CA ASP A 702 4.16 -38.45 -19.24
C ASP A 702 3.27 -37.52 -18.38
N MET A 703 3.68 -36.27 -18.21
CA MET A 703 2.91 -35.23 -17.50
C MET A 703 1.59 -34.90 -18.22
N LYS A 704 1.61 -34.85 -19.56
CA LYS A 704 0.39 -34.69 -20.38
C LYS A 704 -0.59 -35.84 -20.16
N ALA A 705 -0.09 -37.07 -20.16
CA ALA A 705 -0.92 -38.26 -19.92
C ALA A 705 -1.53 -38.24 -18.50
N ALA A 706 -0.73 -37.87 -17.49
CA ALA A 706 -1.19 -37.73 -16.12
C ALA A 706 -2.28 -36.63 -15.99
N ALA A 707 -2.04 -35.46 -16.56
CA ALA A 707 -3.04 -34.38 -16.60
C ALA A 707 -4.31 -34.81 -17.34
N GLY A 708 -4.14 -35.47 -18.48
CA GLY A 708 -5.25 -36.00 -19.28
C GLY A 708 -6.12 -36.97 -18.48
N LYS A 709 -5.48 -37.88 -17.76
CA LYS A 709 -6.19 -38.86 -16.92
C LYS A 709 -7.02 -38.17 -15.84
N ILE A 710 -6.47 -37.21 -15.12
CA ILE A 710 -7.19 -36.46 -14.09
C ILE A 710 -8.37 -35.69 -14.70
N LEU A 711 -8.12 -35.02 -15.84
CA LEU A 711 -9.16 -34.27 -16.54
C LEU A 711 -10.34 -35.15 -16.97
N ASP A 712 -10.06 -36.36 -17.46
CA ASP A 712 -11.10 -37.28 -17.98
C ASP A 712 -11.80 -38.08 -16.87
N ASP A 713 -11.04 -38.58 -15.89
CA ASP A 713 -11.55 -39.52 -14.89
C ASP A 713 -12.20 -38.80 -13.69
N GLU A 714 -11.74 -37.57 -13.35
CA GLU A 714 -12.17 -36.89 -12.14
C GLU A 714 -12.88 -35.57 -12.43
N ILE A 715 -12.38 -34.74 -13.33
CA ILE A 715 -12.92 -33.39 -13.55
C ILE A 715 -14.08 -33.39 -14.56
N GLN A 716 -13.99 -34.13 -15.66
CA GLN A 716 -15.08 -34.17 -16.65
C GLN A 716 -16.38 -34.73 -16.06
N PRO A 717 -16.39 -35.82 -15.25
CA PRO A 717 -17.57 -36.27 -14.57
C PRO A 717 -18.22 -35.20 -13.70
N TYR A 718 -17.43 -34.47 -12.93
CA TYR A 718 -17.89 -33.36 -12.12
C TYR A 718 -18.49 -32.24 -13.00
N GLN A 719 -17.83 -31.87 -14.09
CA GLN A 719 -18.33 -30.88 -15.04
C GLN A 719 -19.63 -31.29 -15.68
N LYS A 720 -19.76 -32.57 -16.07
CA LYS A 720 -21.01 -33.14 -16.63
C LYS A 720 -22.16 -33.09 -15.62
N ILE A 721 -21.93 -33.43 -14.38
CA ILE A 721 -22.92 -33.38 -13.30
C ILE A 721 -23.38 -31.94 -13.07
N SER A 722 -22.45 -31.01 -13.02
CA SER A 722 -22.76 -29.57 -12.82
C SER A 722 -23.43 -28.94 -14.03
N GLY A 723 -23.17 -29.44 -15.22
CA GLY A 723 -23.65 -28.88 -16.50
C GLY A 723 -23.09 -27.49 -16.82
N LYS A 724 -22.03 -27.05 -16.12
CA LYS A 724 -21.51 -25.68 -16.18
C LYS A 724 -20.20 -25.59 -16.93
N PRO A 725 -19.91 -24.43 -17.58
CA PRO A 725 -18.58 -24.14 -18.08
C PRO A 725 -17.53 -24.26 -16.98
N LEU A 726 -16.38 -24.87 -17.28
CA LEU A 726 -15.27 -25.02 -16.35
C LEU A 726 -14.03 -24.34 -16.91
N ILE A 727 -13.46 -23.43 -16.12
CA ILE A 727 -12.20 -22.74 -16.39
C ILE A 727 -11.11 -23.39 -15.52
N LEU A 728 -10.06 -23.89 -16.15
CA LEU A 728 -8.92 -24.49 -15.45
C LEU A 728 -7.91 -23.39 -15.08
N ALA A 729 -7.73 -23.13 -13.80
CA ALA A 729 -6.86 -22.10 -13.27
C ALA A 729 -5.63 -22.72 -12.61
N ALA A 730 -4.52 -22.81 -13.36
CA ALA A 730 -3.33 -23.53 -12.96
C ALA A 730 -2.25 -22.63 -12.34
N ALA A 731 -1.61 -23.11 -11.27
CA ALA A 731 -0.44 -22.51 -10.67
C ALA A 731 0.65 -23.57 -10.45
N TYR A 732 1.78 -23.43 -11.13
CA TYR A 732 2.94 -24.28 -10.92
C TYR A 732 4.20 -23.45 -10.73
N PRO A 733 5.00 -23.75 -9.70
CA PRO A 733 6.23 -23.01 -9.45
C PRO A 733 7.31 -23.36 -10.48
N SER A 734 8.24 -22.46 -10.71
CA SER A 734 9.46 -22.73 -11.48
C SER A 734 10.54 -23.31 -10.56
N ALA A 735 10.25 -24.45 -9.97
CA ALA A 735 11.07 -25.09 -8.98
C ALA A 735 11.31 -26.57 -9.31
N ASN A 736 12.43 -27.10 -8.84
CA ASN A 736 12.69 -28.53 -8.90
C ASN A 736 11.54 -29.28 -8.20
N ALA A 737 11.12 -30.39 -8.77
CA ALA A 737 9.98 -31.20 -8.31
C ALA A 737 8.60 -30.49 -8.34
N ALA A 738 8.43 -29.41 -9.09
CA ALA A 738 7.13 -28.72 -9.26
C ALA A 738 6.01 -29.67 -9.74
N ALA A 739 6.35 -30.64 -10.59
CA ALA A 739 5.40 -31.65 -11.10
C ALA A 739 4.90 -32.62 -10.02
N SER A 740 5.57 -32.75 -8.87
CA SER A 740 5.11 -33.59 -7.76
C SER A 740 4.06 -32.92 -6.85
N ALA A 741 3.77 -31.66 -7.05
CA ALA A 741 2.90 -30.82 -6.22
C ALA A 741 3.26 -30.89 -4.72
N ALA A 742 4.55 -30.93 -4.40
CA ALA A 742 5.04 -31.10 -3.03
C ALA A 742 5.14 -29.77 -2.25
N LEU A 743 4.97 -28.62 -2.93
CA LEU A 743 5.08 -27.32 -2.30
C LEU A 743 3.71 -26.83 -1.79
N PRO A 744 3.65 -26.15 -0.63
CA PRO A 744 2.43 -25.56 -0.14
C PRO A 744 1.98 -24.41 -1.06
N LEU A 745 0.66 -24.23 -1.22
CA LEU A 745 0.09 -23.20 -2.11
C LEU A 745 0.59 -21.80 -1.79
N GLU A 746 0.77 -21.49 -0.51
CA GLU A 746 1.26 -20.17 -0.08
C GLU A 746 2.70 -19.91 -0.59
N ALA A 747 3.53 -20.94 -0.66
CA ALA A 747 4.89 -20.81 -1.18
C ALA A 747 4.93 -20.55 -2.70
N LEU A 748 3.89 -20.93 -3.44
CA LEU A 748 3.80 -20.71 -4.89
C LEU A 748 3.69 -19.23 -5.25
N PHE A 749 3.15 -18.41 -4.35
CA PHE A 749 2.86 -17.01 -4.57
C PHE A 749 3.81 -16.05 -3.84
N GLN A 750 5.03 -16.50 -3.53
CA GLN A 750 6.05 -15.65 -2.88
C GLN A 750 7.17 -15.31 -3.88
N PRO A 751 7.11 -14.13 -4.54
CA PRO A 751 8.18 -13.67 -5.41
C PRO A 751 9.49 -13.49 -4.64
N GLY A 752 10.60 -13.89 -5.26
CA GLY A 752 11.92 -13.83 -4.63
C GLY A 752 12.17 -14.87 -3.53
N GLY A 753 11.22 -15.76 -3.25
CA GLY A 753 11.36 -16.84 -2.27
C GLY A 753 12.47 -17.83 -2.62
N THR A 754 13.35 -18.12 -1.68
CA THR A 754 14.60 -18.91 -1.91
C THR A 754 14.53 -20.34 -1.40
N GLN A 755 13.39 -20.83 -0.91
CA GLN A 755 13.29 -22.15 -0.28
C GLN A 755 13.35 -23.34 -1.25
N ALA A 756 13.15 -23.12 -2.54
CA ALA A 756 13.22 -24.15 -3.56
C ALA A 756 14.28 -23.82 -4.61
N LEU A 757 14.95 -24.85 -5.13
CA LEU A 757 15.87 -24.68 -6.26
C LEU A 757 15.08 -24.28 -7.51
N VAL A 758 15.47 -23.16 -8.10
CA VAL A 758 14.86 -22.63 -9.32
C VAL A 758 15.06 -23.60 -10.49
N ASP A 759 13.97 -23.95 -11.15
CA ASP A 759 13.96 -24.75 -12.37
C ASP A 759 12.91 -24.20 -13.34
N LEU A 760 13.35 -23.29 -14.19
CA LEU A 760 12.50 -22.63 -15.18
C LEU A 760 12.01 -23.60 -16.27
N GLN A 761 12.83 -24.63 -16.56
CA GLN A 761 12.49 -25.65 -17.54
C GLN A 761 11.36 -26.55 -17.04
N ALA A 762 11.36 -26.89 -15.77
CA ALA A 762 10.28 -27.69 -15.17
C ALA A 762 8.92 -26.98 -15.31
N GLN A 763 8.82 -25.69 -15.02
CA GLN A 763 7.59 -24.92 -15.20
C GLN A 763 7.16 -24.91 -16.67
N LYS A 764 8.08 -24.60 -17.59
CA LYS A 764 7.83 -24.62 -19.04
C LYS A 764 7.25 -25.95 -19.49
N ASP A 765 7.87 -27.06 -19.09
CA ASP A 765 7.47 -28.41 -19.50
C ASP A 765 6.09 -28.79 -18.93
N ILE A 766 5.80 -28.40 -17.70
CA ILE A 766 4.48 -28.56 -17.08
C ILE A 766 3.39 -27.78 -17.86
N TYR A 767 3.64 -26.51 -18.17
CA TYR A 767 2.69 -25.72 -18.96
C TYR A 767 2.50 -26.26 -20.36
N GLN A 768 3.57 -26.76 -21.02
CA GLN A 768 3.49 -27.45 -22.30
C GLN A 768 2.62 -28.72 -22.21
N ALA A 769 2.80 -29.53 -21.17
CA ALA A 769 2.03 -30.74 -20.92
C ALA A 769 0.57 -30.44 -20.67
N LEU A 770 0.27 -29.47 -19.79
CA LEU A 770 -1.10 -29.06 -19.46
C LEU A 770 -1.86 -28.52 -20.68
N LEU A 771 -1.25 -27.57 -21.40
CA LEU A 771 -1.91 -26.96 -22.57
C LEU A 771 -2.10 -27.98 -23.71
N SER A 772 -1.18 -28.96 -23.85
CA SER A 772 -1.35 -30.09 -24.74
C SER A 772 -2.56 -30.95 -24.31
N ALA A 773 -2.71 -31.24 -23.02
CA ALA A 773 -3.85 -31.98 -22.49
C ALA A 773 -5.16 -31.21 -22.64
N VAL A 774 -5.15 -29.89 -22.39
CA VAL A 774 -6.29 -28.99 -22.63
C VAL A 774 -6.69 -28.97 -24.10
N ASN A 775 -5.73 -28.94 -25.02
CA ASN A 775 -5.99 -28.95 -26.46
C ASN A 775 -6.89 -30.11 -26.92
N GLU A 776 -6.70 -31.28 -26.31
CA GLU A 776 -7.51 -32.50 -26.64
C GLU A 776 -8.91 -32.49 -26.01
N ARG A 777 -9.21 -31.51 -25.11
CA ARG A 777 -10.46 -31.49 -24.33
C ARG A 777 -11.28 -30.25 -24.61
N THR A 778 -12.05 -30.31 -25.68
CA THR A 778 -12.86 -29.18 -26.20
C THR A 778 -13.99 -28.76 -25.26
N TRP A 779 -14.31 -29.57 -24.24
CA TRP A 779 -15.32 -29.25 -23.23
C TRP A 779 -14.85 -28.23 -22.18
N LEU A 780 -13.54 -27.98 -22.08
CA LEU A 780 -12.99 -26.93 -21.19
C LEU A 780 -13.29 -25.54 -21.74
N GLY A 781 -13.86 -24.68 -20.90
CA GLY A 781 -14.22 -23.30 -21.21
C GLY A 781 -13.02 -22.33 -21.21
N GLY A 782 -11.89 -22.74 -20.64
CA GLY A 782 -10.71 -21.89 -20.59
C GLY A 782 -9.54 -22.47 -19.82
N PHE A 783 -8.42 -21.77 -19.96
CA PHE A 783 -7.19 -21.97 -19.19
C PHE A 783 -6.68 -20.64 -18.68
N VAL A 784 -6.34 -20.56 -17.39
CA VAL A 784 -5.79 -19.36 -16.73
C VAL A 784 -4.49 -19.74 -16.02
N SER A 785 -3.43 -18.99 -16.29
CA SER A 785 -2.19 -19.06 -15.51
C SER A 785 -2.29 -18.12 -14.32
N ARG A 786 -2.05 -18.63 -13.12
CA ARG A 786 -2.25 -17.89 -11.86
C ARG A 786 -0.94 -17.40 -11.27
N GLY A 787 -0.99 -16.28 -10.56
CA GLY A 787 0.11 -15.77 -9.76
C GLY A 787 1.08 -14.87 -10.51
N TYR A 788 0.66 -14.25 -11.62
CA TYR A 788 1.49 -13.31 -12.37
C TYR A 788 1.90 -12.14 -11.49
N TYR A 789 3.21 -11.93 -11.34
CA TYR A 789 3.79 -10.84 -10.57
C TYR A 789 3.93 -9.58 -11.43
N PRO A 790 3.12 -8.51 -11.17
CA PRO A 790 3.06 -7.37 -12.09
C PRO A 790 4.33 -6.52 -12.16
N PRO A 791 5.04 -6.20 -11.05
CA PRO A 791 6.06 -5.17 -11.06
C PRO A 791 7.27 -5.47 -11.95
N ALA A 792 7.72 -6.72 -12.00
CA ALA A 792 8.92 -7.07 -12.73
C ALA A 792 8.95 -8.53 -13.20
N ALA A 793 9.61 -8.76 -14.32
CA ALA A 793 9.98 -10.10 -14.75
C ALA A 793 10.97 -10.73 -13.75
N LEU A 794 10.62 -11.89 -13.19
CA LEU A 794 11.43 -12.60 -12.19
C LEU A 794 11.66 -14.05 -12.60
N GLN A 795 12.90 -14.48 -12.62
CA GLN A 795 13.28 -15.87 -12.84
C GLN A 795 13.56 -16.58 -11.50
N ASP A 796 12.59 -16.49 -10.60
CA ASP A 796 12.58 -17.09 -9.28
C ASP A 796 11.79 -18.43 -9.27
N ALA A 797 11.67 -19.06 -8.10
CA ALA A 797 10.94 -20.30 -7.93
C ALA A 797 9.40 -20.13 -7.85
N SER A 798 8.85 -18.90 -7.94
CA SER A 798 7.40 -18.66 -7.83
C SER A 798 6.60 -19.20 -9.00
N ALA A 799 5.26 -19.24 -8.83
CA ALA A 799 4.33 -19.62 -9.90
C ALA A 799 4.17 -18.55 -10.99
N SER A 800 4.64 -17.32 -10.76
CA SER A 800 4.61 -16.28 -11.79
C SER A 800 5.34 -16.75 -13.05
N ILE A 801 4.70 -16.52 -14.19
CA ILE A 801 5.30 -16.79 -15.50
C ILE A 801 6.05 -15.59 -16.05
N HIS A 802 5.91 -14.41 -15.43
CA HIS A 802 6.47 -13.15 -15.91
C HIS A 802 7.99 -13.22 -16.10
N GLY A 803 8.43 -13.13 -17.37
CA GLY A 803 9.84 -13.23 -17.75
C GLY A 803 10.45 -14.64 -17.74
N LYS A 804 9.62 -15.67 -17.68
CA LYS A 804 10.06 -17.09 -17.66
C LYS A 804 9.71 -17.80 -18.97
N PRO A 805 10.41 -18.88 -19.33
CA PRO A 805 10.14 -19.65 -20.57
C PRO A 805 8.68 -20.16 -20.69
N ALA A 806 7.97 -20.36 -19.59
CA ALA A 806 6.56 -20.74 -19.58
C ALA A 806 5.68 -19.65 -20.21
N GLU A 807 6.08 -18.40 -20.17
CA GLU A 807 5.38 -17.31 -20.83
C GLU A 807 5.33 -17.44 -22.36
N ASP A 808 6.42 -17.94 -22.98
CA ASP A 808 6.46 -18.23 -24.42
C ASP A 808 5.53 -19.40 -24.79
N VAL A 809 5.39 -20.38 -23.87
CA VAL A 809 4.44 -21.50 -24.06
C VAL A 809 2.99 -20.96 -24.08
N LEU A 810 2.63 -20.06 -23.15
CA LEU A 810 1.32 -19.43 -23.15
C LEU A 810 1.09 -18.64 -24.43
N TRP A 811 2.05 -17.81 -24.85
CA TRP A 811 1.98 -17.05 -26.10
C TRP A 811 1.65 -17.96 -27.30
N TYR A 812 2.35 -19.08 -27.40
CA TYR A 812 2.16 -20.06 -28.50
C TYR A 812 0.74 -20.65 -28.50
N TRP A 813 0.28 -21.14 -27.34
CA TRP A 813 -1.00 -21.82 -27.21
C TRP A 813 -2.18 -20.84 -27.29
N PHE A 814 -2.10 -19.72 -26.60
CA PHE A 814 -3.18 -18.74 -26.56
C PHE A 814 -3.47 -18.14 -27.94
N GLY A 815 -2.43 -17.77 -28.67
CA GLY A 815 -2.60 -17.25 -30.04
C GLY A 815 -3.35 -18.24 -30.96
N ARG A 816 -3.05 -19.54 -30.82
CA ARG A 816 -3.67 -20.60 -31.64
C ARG A 816 -5.06 -20.98 -31.13
N PHE A 817 -5.25 -21.09 -29.85
CA PHE A 817 -6.61 -21.33 -29.28
C PHE A 817 -7.59 -20.24 -29.71
N LEU A 818 -7.15 -19.00 -29.77
CA LEU A 818 -7.98 -17.86 -30.16
C LEU A 818 -8.02 -17.62 -31.69
N GLY A 819 -7.30 -18.42 -32.48
CA GLY A 819 -7.24 -18.27 -33.94
C GLY A 819 -6.54 -16.98 -34.40
N LEU A 820 -5.69 -16.38 -33.56
CA LEU A 820 -4.93 -15.16 -33.86
C LEU A 820 -3.68 -15.46 -34.69
N VAL A 821 -3.16 -16.67 -34.60
CA VAL A 821 -1.97 -17.18 -35.29
C VAL A 821 -2.26 -18.55 -35.81
N GLN A 822 -1.83 -18.88 -37.02
CA GLN A 822 -1.96 -20.22 -37.64
C GLN A 822 -0.89 -21.18 -37.16
#